data_a409998e83a32b5b439cc2c13729f143
#
_entry.id   a409998e83a32b5b439cc2c13729f143
#
_cell.length_a   1.000
_cell.length_b   1.000
_cell.length_c   1.000
_cell.angle_alpha   90.00
_cell.angle_beta   90.00
_cell.angle_gamma   90.00
#
_symmetry.space_group_name_H-M   'P 1'
#
loop_
_entity.id
_entity.type
_entity.pdbx_description
1 polymer ?
#
loop_
_entity_poly.entity_id
_entity_poly.type
_entity_poly.pdbx_seq_one_letter_code
_entity_poly.pdbx_strand_id
1 'polypeptide(L)'
;MDLSKTNVELVSQAYAKILKNLEVLRKRKNSPLTLAEKLLFGHAKDINSISLKKGEDFGDFLPDRVAMQDATAQMAILQFMQADLPKTAVPTTVHCDHLIQAHEGANNDLLVANKTHKEVFDFLRSSSQKYGIGFWGPGAGIIHQVVLEQYAFPGGMMIGTDSHTPNAGGIGMIAIGVGGADAVDVMAGMPFNTKIPKLIGVKLTGSLSGWTAPKDIILKVAETLTVKGGTNAIVEYFGEGTKTISTTGKATITNMGAEIGATCSVFPFDEKGKDYLIATDRRDLADLAIDNIDILTADEEVLESPEDFFDQVIEIDLSTLEPHIVGPHTPDLARPISKLKDDATKNSYPMEISSALIGSCTNSSYEDIGRAAYIAREAAKKGLKSKVPLMVTPGSEQTRVTIERDGYLKDLEAIGATVLANACGPCIGQWKRDDIKEGESNSIVSSYNRNFPARNDGNAETLSFIGSPESVIGLALGGSLDFDFLTETLTNDKGEEVKLTPPVADELPSEGFAQTLEGFIQPSNSNEEVEVIIDPNSTRLQILEPFQEFNENNYQSLTILMKAKGKCTTDHISPAGKWLQFRGHLENISQNLFIGVNNSYTDESGIGNNLLTNETMSLPDLAKSYHENSVNWVAIGDENYGEGSSREHAAMEPRFRGCKVVIVKSFARIHEANLKKQGILPLTFDNKEDYNLINQEDKLTIQDTPNLEPDKQVIVNIEKPDGNHISIKTNHSLSDEQITWFKAGSALNYIKSH
;
A
#
# COMPACT_ATOMS: atom_id res chain seq x y z
N MET A 1 -10.46 -3.13 25.82
CA MET A 1 -9.07 -3.41 25.39
C MET A 1 -8.46 -2.08 24.98
N ASP A 2 -7.27 -1.77 25.44
CA ASP A 2 -6.55 -0.58 24.98
C ASP A 2 -6.03 -0.84 23.56
N LEU A 3 -6.41 0.02 22.61
CA LEU A 3 -5.98 -0.07 21.20
C LEU A 3 -4.93 0.97 20.84
N SER A 4 -4.37 1.70 21.82
CA SER A 4 -3.29 2.66 21.55
C SER A 4 -1.97 1.97 21.21
N LYS A 5 -1.77 0.72 21.66
CA LYS A 5 -0.59 -0.10 21.36
C LYS A 5 -0.91 -1.60 21.37
N THR A 6 -0.03 -2.39 20.78
CA THR A 6 -0.10 -3.87 20.83
C THR A 6 0.15 -4.36 22.26
N ASN A 7 -0.68 -5.29 22.71
CA ASN A 7 -0.56 -5.90 24.04
C ASN A 7 0.11 -7.28 23.99
N VAL A 8 0.64 -7.72 25.13
CA VAL A 8 1.36 -9.00 25.30
C VAL A 8 0.49 -10.20 24.98
N GLU A 9 -0.80 -10.15 25.30
CA GLU A 9 -1.72 -11.28 25.08
C GLU A 9 -1.87 -11.60 23.59
N LEU A 10 -2.04 -10.58 22.73
CA LEU A 10 -2.09 -10.74 21.28
C LEU A 10 -0.82 -11.41 20.75
N VAL A 11 0.35 -10.95 21.21
CA VAL A 11 1.64 -11.47 20.74
C VAL A 11 1.85 -12.92 21.22
N SER A 12 1.48 -13.22 22.47
CA SER A 12 1.54 -14.60 23.00
C SER A 12 0.66 -15.56 22.20
N GLN A 13 -0.55 -15.12 21.81
CA GLN A 13 -1.46 -15.92 20.97
C GLN A 13 -0.89 -16.13 19.57
N ALA A 14 -0.29 -15.08 18.95
CA ALA A 14 0.37 -15.19 17.65
C ALA A 14 1.52 -16.21 17.71
N TYR A 15 2.39 -16.12 18.71
CA TYR A 15 3.52 -17.06 18.86
C TYR A 15 3.05 -18.51 19.11
N ALA A 16 2.03 -18.71 19.93
CA ALA A 16 1.45 -20.04 20.13
C ALA A 16 0.91 -20.65 18.82
N LYS A 17 0.25 -19.83 17.98
CA LYS A 17 -0.22 -20.24 16.64
C LYS A 17 0.95 -20.59 15.73
N ILE A 18 1.98 -19.73 15.68
CA ILE A 18 3.19 -19.97 14.87
C ILE A 18 3.86 -21.28 15.28
N LEU A 19 4.15 -21.48 16.56
CA LEU A 19 4.80 -22.69 17.06
C LEU A 19 4.03 -23.95 16.67
N LYS A 20 2.70 -23.94 16.85
CA LYS A 20 1.83 -25.06 16.45
C LYS A 20 1.92 -25.36 14.94
N ASN A 21 1.86 -24.33 14.12
CA ASN A 21 1.94 -24.49 12.66
C ASN A 21 3.33 -24.94 12.20
N LEU A 22 4.39 -24.45 12.84
CA LEU A 22 5.77 -24.85 12.52
C LEU A 22 6.05 -26.32 12.82
N GLU A 23 5.47 -26.91 13.87
CA GLU A 23 5.58 -28.35 14.13
C GLU A 23 5.07 -29.20 12.95
N VAL A 24 3.98 -28.78 12.33
CA VAL A 24 3.40 -29.44 11.15
C VAL A 24 4.24 -29.14 9.89
N LEU A 25 4.61 -27.86 9.69
CA LEU A 25 5.39 -27.44 8.54
C LEU A 25 6.73 -28.20 8.43
N ARG A 26 7.46 -28.33 9.55
CA ARG A 26 8.72 -29.06 9.61
C ARG A 26 8.57 -30.52 9.19
N LYS A 27 7.47 -31.19 9.59
CA LYS A 27 7.16 -32.58 9.17
C LYS A 27 6.81 -32.66 7.68
N ARG A 28 6.09 -31.67 7.14
CA ARG A 28 5.68 -31.64 5.73
C ARG A 28 6.84 -31.33 4.79
N LYS A 29 7.68 -30.36 5.16
CA LYS A 29 8.79 -29.89 4.32
C LYS A 29 10.05 -30.73 4.46
N ASN A 30 10.30 -31.24 5.68
CA ASN A 30 11.50 -32.03 6.04
C ASN A 30 12.82 -31.36 5.60
N SER A 31 12.93 -30.04 5.80
CA SER A 31 14.11 -29.21 5.51
C SER A 31 14.16 -28.01 6.45
N PRO A 32 15.33 -27.38 6.63
CA PRO A 32 15.44 -26.11 7.33
C PRO A 32 14.50 -25.02 6.77
N LEU A 33 14.14 -24.05 7.58
CA LEU A 33 13.18 -23.00 7.26
C LEU A 33 13.84 -21.62 7.27
N THR A 34 13.59 -20.82 6.24
CA THR A 34 13.91 -19.40 6.24
C THR A 34 13.02 -18.67 7.26
N LEU A 35 13.38 -17.46 7.67
CA LEU A 35 12.56 -16.63 8.53
C LEU A 35 11.18 -16.34 7.87
N ALA A 36 11.20 -15.99 6.60
CA ALA A 36 9.97 -15.72 5.84
C ALA A 36 9.02 -16.93 5.83
N GLU A 37 9.54 -18.14 5.66
CA GLU A 37 8.72 -19.36 5.73
C GLU A 37 8.14 -19.60 7.12
N LYS A 38 8.94 -19.42 8.17
CA LYS A 38 8.45 -19.57 9.55
C LYS A 38 7.30 -18.61 9.83
N LEU A 39 7.45 -17.37 9.48
CA LEU A 39 6.46 -16.35 9.76
C LEU A 39 5.22 -16.48 8.88
N LEU A 40 5.38 -16.62 7.56
CA LEU A 40 4.25 -16.73 6.65
C LEU A 40 3.41 -17.97 6.94
N PHE A 41 4.01 -19.16 6.94
CA PHE A 41 3.28 -20.40 7.18
C PHE A 41 2.86 -20.57 8.65
N GLY A 42 3.51 -19.86 9.58
CA GLY A 42 3.05 -19.72 10.96
C GLY A 42 1.65 -19.11 11.06
N HIS A 43 1.26 -18.26 10.10
CA HIS A 43 -0.06 -17.63 10.03
C HIS A 43 -1.05 -18.35 9.09
N ALA A 44 -0.70 -19.53 8.55
CA ALA A 44 -1.61 -20.27 7.69
C ALA A 44 -2.92 -20.63 8.43
N LYS A 45 -4.07 -20.47 7.75
CA LYS A 45 -5.40 -20.86 8.25
C LYS A 45 -5.46 -22.38 8.51
N ASP A 46 -4.97 -23.15 7.53
CA ASP A 46 -4.81 -24.59 7.65
C ASP A 46 -3.47 -25.06 7.12
N ILE A 47 -2.52 -25.25 8.03
CA ILE A 47 -1.16 -25.68 7.67
C ILE A 47 -1.12 -27.12 7.14
N ASN A 48 -2.13 -27.95 7.32
CA ASN A 48 -2.14 -29.32 6.82
C ASN A 48 -2.43 -29.39 5.32
N SER A 49 -3.31 -28.53 4.82
CA SER A 49 -3.78 -28.55 3.41
C SER A 49 -3.15 -27.47 2.53
N ILE A 50 -2.59 -26.38 3.12
CA ILE A 50 -2.01 -25.28 2.34
C ILE A 50 -0.89 -25.78 1.41
N SER A 51 -0.87 -25.28 0.18
CA SER A 51 0.24 -25.55 -0.73
C SER A 51 1.56 -24.94 -0.25
N LEU A 52 2.67 -25.60 -0.52
CA LEU A 52 4.02 -25.11 -0.26
C LEU A 52 4.76 -24.70 -1.55
N LYS A 53 4.07 -24.68 -2.70
CA LYS A 53 4.68 -24.32 -3.99
C LYS A 53 4.81 -22.81 -4.11
N LYS A 54 6.04 -22.34 -4.03
CA LYS A 54 6.39 -20.91 -4.19
C LYS A 54 6.16 -20.44 -5.63
N GLY A 55 5.61 -19.23 -5.78
CA GLY A 55 5.44 -18.58 -7.09
C GLY A 55 4.29 -19.12 -7.96
N GLU A 56 3.60 -20.18 -7.55
CA GLU A 56 2.54 -20.82 -8.33
C GLU A 56 1.19 -20.80 -7.60
N ASP A 57 1.12 -21.46 -6.46
CA ASP A 57 -0.12 -21.70 -5.73
C ASP A 57 -0.47 -20.55 -4.76
N PHE A 58 -1.63 -20.65 -4.13
CA PHE A 58 -2.18 -19.66 -3.22
C PHE A 58 -2.50 -20.29 -1.87
N GLY A 59 -2.52 -19.45 -0.84
CA GLY A 59 -2.83 -19.87 0.51
C GLY A 59 -3.68 -18.85 1.26
N ASP A 60 -4.42 -19.34 2.24
CA ASP A 60 -5.21 -18.56 3.18
C ASP A 60 -4.42 -18.35 4.47
N PHE A 61 -4.28 -17.09 4.87
CA PHE A 61 -3.55 -16.67 6.05
C PHE A 61 -4.45 -15.87 6.99
N LEU A 62 -4.10 -15.86 8.26
CA LEU A 62 -4.83 -15.15 9.32
C LEU A 62 -3.96 -14.03 9.89
N PRO A 63 -4.03 -12.80 9.33
CA PRO A 63 -3.31 -11.66 9.89
C PRO A 63 -3.75 -11.34 11.32
N ASP A 64 -2.81 -10.83 12.12
CA ASP A 64 -3.07 -10.46 13.51
C ASP A 64 -3.71 -9.08 13.64
N ARG A 65 -3.58 -8.23 12.59
CA ARG A 65 -4.14 -6.87 12.59
C ARG A 65 -4.28 -6.27 11.20
N VAL A 66 -5.08 -5.18 11.14
CA VAL A 66 -5.26 -4.32 9.96
C VAL A 66 -4.90 -2.87 10.30
N ALA A 67 -4.21 -2.18 9.38
CA ALA A 67 -4.01 -0.73 9.45
C ALA A 67 -4.51 -0.08 8.15
N MET A 68 -5.25 1.03 8.25
CA MET A 68 -5.83 1.73 7.11
C MET A 68 -5.44 3.21 7.12
N GLN A 69 -5.11 3.77 5.96
CA GLN A 69 -4.96 5.21 5.81
C GLN A 69 -6.32 5.85 5.42
N ASP A 70 -6.49 7.13 5.71
CA ASP A 70 -7.79 7.83 5.62
C ASP A 70 -8.43 7.86 4.24
N ALA A 71 -7.65 7.83 3.16
CA ALA A 71 -8.21 7.87 1.83
C ALA A 71 -8.89 6.54 1.43
N THR A 72 -8.31 5.38 1.80
CA THR A 72 -8.85 4.04 1.49
C THR A 72 -9.81 3.53 2.56
N ALA A 73 -9.65 3.95 3.81
CA ALA A 73 -10.52 3.55 4.91
C ALA A 73 -11.99 3.94 4.68
N GLN A 74 -12.26 5.01 3.92
CA GLN A 74 -13.63 5.47 3.65
C GLN A 74 -14.49 4.34 3.07
N MET A 75 -14.10 3.80 1.93
CA MET A 75 -14.86 2.73 1.27
C MET A 75 -14.75 1.40 2.02
N ALA A 76 -13.59 1.12 2.62
CA ALA A 76 -13.42 -0.11 3.41
C ALA A 76 -14.40 -0.17 4.60
N ILE A 77 -14.55 0.92 5.35
CA ILE A 77 -15.48 0.97 6.49
C ILE A 77 -16.93 0.95 6.01
N LEU A 78 -17.27 1.67 4.93
CA LEU A 78 -18.62 1.63 4.35
C LEU A 78 -19.01 0.20 3.91
N GLN A 79 -18.07 -0.56 3.34
CA GLN A 79 -18.29 -1.98 3.04
C GLN A 79 -18.41 -2.81 4.33
N PHE A 80 -17.53 -2.60 5.31
CA PHE A 80 -17.59 -3.33 6.58
C PHE A 80 -18.94 -3.15 7.28
N MET A 81 -19.54 -1.96 7.20
CA MET A 81 -20.88 -1.68 7.76
C MET A 81 -21.97 -2.60 7.17
N GLN A 82 -21.82 -3.08 5.92
CA GLN A 82 -22.78 -4.02 5.32
C GLN A 82 -22.77 -5.40 5.98
N ALA A 83 -21.64 -5.79 6.61
CA ALA A 83 -21.54 -7.06 7.34
C ALA A 83 -22.33 -7.07 8.67
N ASP A 84 -22.79 -5.90 9.14
CA ASP A 84 -23.57 -5.72 10.37
C ASP A 84 -22.90 -6.29 11.64
N LEU A 85 -21.59 -6.35 11.63
CA LEU A 85 -20.79 -6.83 12.73
C LEU A 85 -20.63 -5.75 13.81
N PRO A 86 -20.66 -6.09 15.11
CA PRO A 86 -20.55 -5.08 16.18
C PRO A 86 -19.14 -4.50 16.30
N LYS A 87 -18.12 -5.19 15.84
CA LYS A 87 -16.71 -4.78 15.85
C LYS A 87 -15.88 -5.60 14.87
N THR A 88 -14.69 -5.12 14.56
CA THR A 88 -13.72 -5.84 13.74
C THR A 88 -13.23 -7.14 14.44
N ALA A 89 -12.96 -8.18 13.63
CA ALA A 89 -12.50 -9.48 14.12
C ALA A 89 -11.05 -9.45 14.61
N VAL A 90 -10.25 -8.52 14.10
CA VAL A 90 -8.85 -8.32 14.51
C VAL A 90 -8.63 -6.84 14.90
N PRO A 91 -7.64 -6.55 15.76
CA PRO A 91 -7.26 -5.18 16.05
C PRO A 91 -7.04 -4.37 14.76
N THR A 92 -7.76 -3.27 14.61
CA THR A 92 -7.77 -2.44 13.42
C THR A 92 -7.55 -0.98 13.80
N THR A 93 -6.80 -0.23 12.97
CA THR A 93 -6.56 1.19 13.17
C THR A 93 -6.75 1.98 11.87
N VAL A 94 -7.21 3.23 12.02
CA VAL A 94 -7.29 4.23 10.94
C VAL A 94 -6.35 5.38 11.25
N HIS A 95 -5.62 5.85 10.24
CA HIS A 95 -4.62 6.91 10.36
C HIS A 95 -4.90 8.01 9.32
N CYS A 96 -5.02 9.27 9.78
CA CYS A 96 -5.36 10.41 8.92
C CYS A 96 -4.10 11.15 8.48
N ASP A 97 -3.38 10.62 7.49
CA ASP A 97 -2.09 11.12 7.01
C ASP A 97 -2.02 11.41 5.50
N HIS A 98 -3.06 11.07 4.72
CA HIS A 98 -3.06 11.21 3.27
C HIS A 98 -3.83 12.44 2.75
N LEU A 99 -4.71 13.04 3.55
CA LEU A 99 -5.56 14.15 3.14
C LEU A 99 -5.06 15.53 3.63
N ILE A 100 -3.79 15.65 4.00
CA ILE A 100 -3.16 16.89 4.45
C ILE A 100 -2.23 17.40 3.34
N GLN A 101 -2.55 18.57 2.78
CA GLN A 101 -1.75 19.21 1.74
C GLN A 101 -0.69 20.12 2.36
N ALA A 102 0.58 19.89 2.04
CA ALA A 102 1.69 20.76 2.43
C ALA A 102 1.67 22.05 1.61
N HIS A 103 1.82 23.20 2.27
CA HIS A 103 1.89 24.53 1.66
C HIS A 103 2.65 25.53 2.53
N GLU A 104 2.08 25.94 3.67
CA GLU A 104 2.61 27.02 4.51
C GLU A 104 3.33 26.52 5.76
N GLY A 105 3.22 25.23 6.07
CA GLY A 105 3.76 24.61 7.28
C GLY A 105 2.69 23.99 8.18
N ALA A 106 3.16 23.20 9.16
CA ALA A 106 2.33 22.26 9.91
C ALA A 106 1.00 22.84 10.43
N ASN A 107 1.03 23.98 11.14
CA ASN A 107 -0.15 24.51 11.80
C ASN A 107 -1.24 24.96 10.80
N ASN A 108 -0.86 25.71 9.77
CA ASN A 108 -1.80 26.21 8.78
C ASN A 108 -2.33 25.09 7.89
N ASP A 109 -1.48 24.18 7.48
CA ASP A 109 -1.85 23.04 6.63
C ASP A 109 -2.85 22.12 7.34
N LEU A 110 -2.68 21.87 8.65
CA LEU A 110 -3.63 21.12 9.48
C LEU A 110 -4.96 21.84 9.63
N LEU A 111 -4.98 23.16 9.84
CA LEU A 111 -6.22 23.94 9.91
C LEU A 111 -7.02 23.84 8.60
N VAL A 112 -6.34 23.97 7.47
CA VAL A 112 -6.96 23.85 6.13
C VAL A 112 -7.51 22.43 5.93
N ALA A 113 -6.72 21.40 6.23
CA ALA A 113 -7.14 19.99 6.08
C ALA A 113 -8.37 19.67 6.94
N ASN A 114 -8.36 20.07 8.22
CA ASN A 114 -9.48 19.85 9.14
C ASN A 114 -10.78 20.53 8.66
N LYS A 115 -10.67 21.67 7.97
CA LYS A 115 -11.84 22.35 7.38
C LYS A 115 -12.30 21.67 6.10
N THR A 116 -11.38 21.37 5.20
CA THR A 116 -11.68 20.84 3.85
C THR A 116 -12.18 19.40 3.88
N HIS A 117 -11.64 18.59 4.78
CA HIS A 117 -11.97 17.17 4.90
C HIS A 117 -12.76 16.82 6.16
N LYS A 118 -13.40 17.81 6.77
CA LYS A 118 -14.15 17.64 8.02
C LYS A 118 -15.13 16.46 7.98
N GLU A 119 -15.93 16.34 6.92
CA GLU A 119 -16.92 15.25 6.81
C GLU A 119 -16.27 13.88 6.79
N VAL A 120 -15.12 13.73 6.09
CA VAL A 120 -14.39 12.47 6.02
C VAL A 120 -13.80 12.13 7.39
N PHE A 121 -13.16 13.08 8.06
CA PHE A 121 -12.59 12.86 9.38
C PHE A 121 -13.66 12.57 10.44
N ASP A 122 -14.80 13.24 10.38
CA ASP A 122 -15.93 12.96 11.27
C ASP A 122 -16.54 11.58 11.04
N PHE A 123 -16.68 11.16 9.78
CA PHE A 123 -17.10 9.79 9.42
C PHE A 123 -16.12 8.75 9.95
N LEU A 124 -14.82 8.89 9.63
CA LEU A 124 -13.79 7.93 10.05
C LEU A 124 -13.70 7.84 11.58
N ARG A 125 -13.77 8.96 12.27
CA ARG A 125 -13.76 9.00 13.74
C ARG A 125 -14.98 8.31 14.34
N SER A 126 -16.18 8.67 13.91
CA SER A 126 -17.43 8.12 14.47
C SER A 126 -17.60 6.63 14.16
N SER A 127 -17.28 6.21 12.95
CA SER A 127 -17.29 4.79 12.57
C SER A 127 -16.22 3.99 13.32
N SER A 128 -15.03 4.54 13.50
CA SER A 128 -13.98 3.90 14.31
C SER A 128 -14.42 3.68 15.75
N GLN A 129 -15.04 4.69 16.37
CA GLN A 129 -15.59 4.57 17.73
C GLN A 129 -16.68 3.50 17.81
N LYS A 130 -17.54 3.38 16.79
CA LYS A 130 -18.63 2.41 16.75
C LYS A 130 -18.13 0.98 16.59
N TYR A 131 -17.17 0.74 15.70
CA TYR A 131 -16.77 -0.61 15.29
C TYR A 131 -15.51 -1.13 15.98
N GLY A 132 -15.07 -0.49 17.07
CA GLY A 132 -13.93 -0.95 17.85
C GLY A 132 -12.58 -0.74 17.15
N ILE A 133 -12.46 0.31 16.33
CA ILE A 133 -11.27 0.66 15.55
C ILE A 133 -10.53 1.79 16.27
N GLY A 134 -9.20 1.66 16.44
CA GLY A 134 -8.37 2.76 16.94
C GLY A 134 -8.26 3.86 15.89
N PHE A 135 -8.41 5.12 16.28
CA PHE A 135 -8.39 6.26 15.36
C PHE A 135 -7.25 7.22 15.67
N TRP A 136 -6.38 7.44 14.70
CA TRP A 136 -5.33 8.44 14.73
C TRP A 136 -5.72 9.60 13.82
N GLY A 137 -6.03 10.75 14.42
CA GLY A 137 -6.53 11.93 13.74
C GLY A 137 -5.45 12.66 12.92
N PRO A 138 -5.87 13.71 12.16
CA PRO A 138 -4.94 14.50 11.35
C PRO A 138 -3.82 15.11 12.19
N GLY A 139 -2.58 14.93 11.74
CA GLY A 139 -1.38 15.42 12.43
C GLY A 139 -0.79 14.47 13.49
N ALA A 140 -1.49 13.38 13.84
CA ALA A 140 -0.99 12.41 14.81
C ALA A 140 0.28 11.67 14.31
N GLY A 141 0.38 11.44 13.01
CA GLY A 141 1.56 10.84 12.40
C GLY A 141 1.27 10.08 11.12
N ILE A 142 2.34 9.76 10.41
CA ILE A 142 2.33 8.92 9.21
C ILE A 142 2.05 7.48 9.63
N ILE A 143 1.08 6.83 8.99
CA ILE A 143 0.61 5.47 9.35
C ILE A 143 1.75 4.50 9.69
N HIS A 144 2.77 4.38 8.84
CA HIS A 144 3.83 3.37 9.02
C HIS A 144 4.77 3.70 10.18
N GLN A 145 4.97 4.97 10.49
CA GLN A 145 5.75 5.39 11.66
C GLN A 145 4.98 5.11 12.94
N VAL A 146 3.70 5.48 13.01
CA VAL A 146 2.83 5.16 14.15
C VAL A 146 2.70 3.64 14.33
N VAL A 147 2.57 2.87 13.24
CA VAL A 147 2.52 1.40 13.30
C VAL A 147 3.81 0.84 13.88
N LEU A 148 4.96 1.30 13.43
CA LEU A 148 6.26 0.84 13.94
C LEU A 148 6.44 1.17 15.43
N GLU A 149 6.06 2.38 15.84
CA GLU A 149 6.19 2.87 17.22
C GLU A 149 5.24 2.19 18.22
N GLN A 150 4.00 1.87 17.81
CA GLN A 150 2.95 1.45 18.73
C GLN A 150 2.48 0.01 18.52
N TYR A 151 2.56 -0.52 17.30
CA TYR A 151 1.81 -1.72 16.94
C TYR A 151 2.64 -2.87 16.40
N ALA A 152 3.68 -2.61 15.63
CA ALA A 152 4.50 -3.66 15.05
C ALA A 152 5.24 -4.45 16.12
N PHE A 153 5.27 -5.76 15.96
CA PHE A 153 5.98 -6.68 16.83
C PHE A 153 6.66 -7.80 16.03
N PRO A 154 7.80 -8.33 16.50
CA PRO A 154 8.49 -9.41 15.80
C PRO A 154 7.59 -10.62 15.62
N GLY A 155 7.63 -11.25 14.46
CA GLY A 155 6.90 -12.49 14.19
C GLY A 155 5.42 -12.33 13.86
N GLY A 156 4.84 -11.14 13.99
CA GLY A 156 3.44 -10.90 13.65
C GLY A 156 3.19 -10.88 12.13
N MET A 157 1.90 -10.94 11.77
CA MET A 157 1.43 -10.69 10.41
C MET A 157 0.40 -9.57 10.37
N MET A 158 0.58 -8.60 9.48
CA MET A 158 -0.40 -7.53 9.27
C MET A 158 -0.67 -7.30 7.79
N ILE A 159 -1.86 -6.78 7.51
CA ILE A 159 -2.15 -6.16 6.22
C ILE A 159 -2.49 -4.68 6.42
N GLY A 160 -2.19 -3.87 5.41
CA GLY A 160 -2.51 -2.45 5.47
C GLY A 160 -2.93 -1.90 4.10
N THR A 161 -3.82 -0.92 4.11
CA THR A 161 -4.35 -0.33 2.87
C THR A 161 -3.41 0.71 2.26
N ASP A 162 -2.12 0.55 2.49
CA ASP A 162 -1.06 1.33 1.88
C ASP A 162 0.08 0.43 1.40
N SER A 163 0.69 0.76 0.27
CA SER A 163 1.76 -0.03 -0.35
C SER A 163 3.05 -0.10 0.49
N HIS A 164 3.28 0.85 1.40
CA HIS A 164 4.46 0.87 2.29
C HIS A 164 4.23 0.20 3.65
N THR A 165 3.13 -0.55 3.80
CA THR A 165 2.90 -1.44 4.96
C THR A 165 4.11 -2.33 5.29
N PRO A 166 4.91 -2.83 4.31
CA PRO A 166 6.15 -3.58 4.58
C PRO A 166 7.19 -2.89 5.47
N ASN A 167 7.05 -1.59 5.78
CA ASN A 167 7.86 -0.88 6.77
C ASN A 167 8.02 -1.66 8.09
N ALA A 168 6.96 -2.31 8.58
CA ALA A 168 6.99 -3.09 9.80
C ALA A 168 7.87 -4.37 9.73
N GLY A 169 8.32 -4.74 8.54
CA GLY A 169 9.30 -5.82 8.35
C GLY A 169 10.67 -5.50 8.94
N GLY A 170 10.96 -4.22 9.19
CA GLY A 170 12.18 -3.79 9.87
C GLY A 170 12.33 -4.29 11.32
N ILE A 171 11.22 -4.62 11.98
CA ILE A 171 11.21 -5.26 13.30
C ILE A 171 10.91 -6.77 13.23
N GLY A 172 10.85 -7.35 12.03
CA GLY A 172 10.61 -8.79 11.84
C GLY A 172 9.13 -9.18 11.74
N MET A 173 8.27 -8.32 11.20
CA MET A 173 6.85 -8.59 10.97
C MET A 173 6.57 -8.87 9.49
N ILE A 174 5.76 -9.87 9.14
CA ILE A 174 5.21 -10.01 7.79
C ILE A 174 4.12 -8.96 7.61
N ALA A 175 4.42 -7.96 6.80
CA ALA A 175 3.54 -6.82 6.59
C ALA A 175 3.29 -6.60 5.09
N ILE A 176 2.03 -6.63 4.67
CA ILE A 176 1.64 -6.65 3.25
C ILE A 176 0.70 -5.50 2.95
N GLY A 177 1.05 -4.72 1.90
CA GLY A 177 0.16 -3.70 1.35
C GLY A 177 -0.95 -4.31 0.50
N VAL A 178 -2.21 -3.96 0.79
CA VAL A 178 -3.40 -4.55 0.15
C VAL A 178 -4.41 -3.50 -0.31
N GLY A 179 -5.42 -3.92 -1.05
CA GLY A 179 -6.59 -3.09 -1.36
C GLY A 179 -7.61 -3.03 -0.21
N GLY A 180 -8.55 -2.09 -0.29
CA GLY A 180 -9.61 -1.94 0.71
C GLY A 180 -10.44 -3.21 0.91
N ALA A 181 -10.75 -3.94 -0.15
CA ALA A 181 -11.52 -5.17 -0.07
C ALA A 181 -10.86 -6.27 0.77
N ASP A 182 -9.53 -6.44 0.67
CA ASP A 182 -8.80 -7.42 1.48
C ASP A 182 -8.79 -7.02 2.95
N ALA A 183 -8.69 -5.71 3.24
CA ALA A 183 -8.79 -5.20 4.60
C ALA A 183 -10.18 -5.50 5.20
N VAL A 184 -11.26 -5.28 4.43
CA VAL A 184 -12.64 -5.59 4.85
C VAL A 184 -12.80 -7.05 5.17
N ASP A 185 -12.28 -7.96 4.34
CA ASP A 185 -12.36 -9.40 4.58
C ASP A 185 -11.77 -9.78 5.93
N VAL A 186 -10.54 -9.31 6.22
CA VAL A 186 -9.86 -9.62 7.48
C VAL A 186 -10.56 -8.93 8.66
N MET A 187 -11.04 -7.71 8.50
CA MET A 187 -11.87 -7.04 9.51
C MET A 187 -13.15 -7.81 9.82
N ALA A 188 -13.73 -8.48 8.82
CA ALA A 188 -14.93 -9.32 8.95
C ALA A 188 -14.63 -10.77 9.37
N GLY A 189 -13.37 -11.12 9.64
CA GLY A 189 -12.96 -12.45 10.11
C GLY A 189 -12.67 -13.48 9.02
N MET A 190 -12.65 -13.06 7.75
CA MET A 190 -12.24 -13.91 6.64
C MET A 190 -10.70 -13.97 6.53
N PRO A 191 -10.14 -15.05 5.98
CA PRO A 191 -8.71 -15.16 5.76
C PRO A 191 -8.25 -14.21 4.64
N PHE A 192 -7.00 -13.78 4.73
CA PHE A 192 -6.29 -13.13 3.65
C PHE A 192 -5.75 -14.18 2.67
N ASN A 193 -6.22 -14.16 1.43
CA ASN A 193 -5.76 -15.08 0.39
C ASN A 193 -4.69 -14.43 -0.46
N THR A 194 -3.50 -15.01 -0.52
CA THR A 194 -2.41 -14.51 -1.35
C THR A 194 -1.61 -15.64 -2.00
N LYS A 195 -0.90 -15.29 -3.06
CA LYS A 195 0.01 -16.22 -3.74
C LYS A 195 1.16 -16.59 -2.79
N ILE A 196 1.53 -17.86 -2.72
CA ILE A 196 2.72 -18.29 -1.98
C ILE A 196 3.95 -17.63 -2.65
N PRO A 197 4.63 -16.70 -1.96
CA PRO A 197 5.67 -15.90 -2.60
C PRO A 197 6.95 -16.71 -2.85
N LYS A 198 7.72 -16.29 -3.84
CA LYS A 198 9.13 -16.67 -3.96
C LYS A 198 9.94 -16.01 -2.83
N LEU A 199 11.16 -16.48 -2.63
CA LEU A 199 12.06 -15.97 -1.60
C LEU A 199 13.32 -15.40 -2.23
N ILE A 200 13.61 -14.14 -1.96
CA ILE A 200 14.87 -13.49 -2.34
C ILE A 200 15.65 -13.22 -1.07
N GLY A 201 16.87 -13.75 -0.98
CA GLY A 201 17.77 -13.50 0.12
C GLY A 201 18.71 -12.33 -0.19
N VAL A 202 18.83 -11.37 0.73
CA VAL A 202 19.81 -10.29 0.65
C VAL A 202 20.78 -10.42 1.82
N LYS A 203 21.99 -10.86 1.50
CA LYS A 203 23.08 -11.03 2.47
C LYS A 203 23.82 -9.71 2.65
N LEU A 204 23.84 -9.18 3.87
CA LEU A 204 24.55 -7.97 4.25
C LEU A 204 25.79 -8.33 5.05
N THR A 205 26.94 -7.79 4.64
CA THR A 205 28.22 -7.91 5.35
C THR A 205 28.79 -6.54 5.67
N GLY A 206 29.73 -6.47 6.61
CA GLY A 206 30.37 -5.21 7.01
C GLY A 206 29.43 -4.25 7.74
N SER A 207 29.72 -2.95 7.69
CA SER A 207 28.95 -1.90 8.36
C SER A 207 29.00 -0.59 7.57
N LEU A 208 27.91 0.20 7.67
CA LEU A 208 27.85 1.56 7.09
C LEU A 208 28.81 2.50 7.78
N SER A 209 29.31 3.50 7.05
CA SER A 209 30.22 4.52 7.60
C SER A 209 30.07 5.88 6.89
N GLY A 210 30.45 6.94 7.59
CA GLY A 210 30.52 8.29 7.02
C GLY A 210 29.14 8.83 6.60
N TRP A 211 28.99 9.12 5.32
CA TRP A 211 27.76 9.66 4.73
C TRP A 211 26.73 8.61 4.34
N THR A 212 27.11 7.31 4.33
CA THR A 212 26.21 6.23 3.97
C THR A 212 25.14 6.02 5.03
N ALA A 213 23.93 5.74 4.57
CA ALA A 213 22.74 5.54 5.38
C ALA A 213 22.03 4.23 5.02
N PRO A 214 21.14 3.70 5.86
CA PRO A 214 20.33 2.52 5.51
C PRO A 214 19.56 2.66 4.20
N LYS A 215 19.16 3.89 3.85
CA LYS A 215 18.54 4.21 2.57
C LYS A 215 19.38 3.74 1.37
N ASP A 216 20.69 3.93 1.42
CA ASP A 216 21.59 3.58 0.31
C ASP A 216 21.61 2.07 0.03
N ILE A 217 21.33 1.24 1.04
CA ILE A 217 21.20 -0.21 0.89
C ILE A 217 20.04 -0.55 -0.03
N ILE A 218 18.85 -0.02 0.24
CA ILE A 218 17.66 -0.32 -0.57
C ILE A 218 17.74 0.32 -1.95
N LEU A 219 18.40 1.49 -2.10
CA LEU A 219 18.65 2.06 -3.41
C LEU A 219 19.57 1.15 -4.24
N LYS A 220 20.56 0.51 -3.61
CA LYS A 220 21.42 -0.50 -4.26
C LYS A 220 20.67 -1.78 -4.60
N VAL A 221 19.78 -2.23 -3.74
CA VAL A 221 18.90 -3.39 -4.03
C VAL A 221 17.97 -3.06 -5.21
N ALA A 222 17.40 -1.86 -5.26
CA ALA A 222 16.55 -1.42 -6.37
C ALA A 222 17.32 -1.31 -7.70
N GLU A 223 18.57 -0.88 -7.69
CA GLU A 223 19.45 -0.93 -8.86
C GLU A 223 19.62 -2.37 -9.39
N THR A 224 19.74 -3.35 -8.49
CA THR A 224 19.99 -4.75 -8.82
C THR A 224 18.73 -5.49 -9.29
N LEU A 225 17.63 -5.34 -8.56
CA LEU A 225 16.36 -6.04 -8.83
C LEU A 225 15.46 -5.33 -9.82
N THR A 226 15.64 -4.02 -10.01
CA THR A 226 14.71 -3.12 -10.72
C THR A 226 13.32 -3.06 -10.07
N VAL A 227 12.41 -2.26 -10.61
CA VAL A 227 11.03 -2.08 -10.09
C VAL A 227 10.14 -3.32 -10.19
N LYS A 228 10.61 -4.40 -10.81
CA LYS A 228 9.82 -5.64 -11.03
C LYS A 228 10.47 -6.90 -10.47
N GLY A 229 11.74 -6.84 -10.07
CA GLY A 229 12.49 -8.05 -9.68
C GLY A 229 11.95 -8.73 -8.43
N GLY A 230 11.36 -7.98 -7.50
CA GLY A 230 10.73 -8.51 -6.29
C GLY A 230 9.28 -8.98 -6.44
N THR A 231 8.71 -8.92 -7.66
CA THR A 231 7.28 -9.23 -7.87
C THR A 231 6.92 -10.65 -7.40
N ASN A 232 5.91 -10.75 -6.55
CA ASN A 232 5.47 -11.99 -5.90
C ASN A 232 6.58 -12.67 -5.07
N ALA A 233 7.49 -11.90 -4.47
CA ALA A 233 8.52 -12.42 -3.58
C ALA A 233 8.44 -11.77 -2.19
N ILE A 234 8.94 -12.50 -1.18
CA ILE A 234 9.37 -11.92 0.09
C ILE A 234 10.88 -11.73 0.00
N VAL A 235 11.36 -10.55 0.34
CA VAL A 235 12.79 -10.25 0.44
C VAL A 235 13.22 -10.41 1.90
N GLU A 236 14.05 -11.41 2.18
CA GLU A 236 14.59 -11.67 3.52
C GLU A 236 16.03 -11.18 3.60
N TYR A 237 16.31 -10.30 4.56
CA TYR A 237 17.65 -9.78 4.81
C TYR A 237 18.33 -10.62 5.89
N PHE A 238 19.60 -10.98 5.68
CA PHE A 238 20.39 -11.78 6.63
C PHE A 238 21.87 -11.44 6.57
N GLY A 239 22.68 -12.08 7.42
CA GLY A 239 24.11 -11.86 7.52
C GLY A 239 24.49 -10.89 8.65
N GLU A 240 25.78 -10.82 8.99
CA GLU A 240 26.27 -10.03 10.13
C GLU A 240 26.04 -8.52 9.97
N GLY A 241 26.01 -8.02 8.73
CA GLY A 241 25.70 -6.61 8.45
C GLY A 241 24.33 -6.17 8.96
N THR A 242 23.35 -7.07 9.05
CA THR A 242 22.00 -6.73 9.57
C THR A 242 22.03 -6.26 11.01
N LYS A 243 22.96 -6.78 11.82
CA LYS A 243 23.13 -6.43 13.25
C LYS A 243 23.70 -5.02 13.46
N THR A 244 24.26 -4.42 12.42
CA THR A 244 24.86 -3.08 12.45
C THR A 244 23.88 -1.97 12.09
N ILE A 245 22.66 -2.33 11.65
CA ILE A 245 21.62 -1.41 11.20
C ILE A 245 20.57 -1.26 12.30
N SER A 246 20.18 -0.02 12.61
CA SER A 246 19.11 0.29 13.55
C SER A 246 17.76 -0.28 13.10
N THR A 247 16.81 -0.41 14.01
CA THR A 247 15.44 -0.85 13.67
C THR A 247 14.75 0.11 12.70
N THR A 248 14.93 1.42 12.87
CA THR A 248 14.38 2.44 11.96
C THR A 248 15.06 2.39 10.60
N GLY A 249 16.36 2.11 10.54
CA GLY A 249 17.08 1.88 9.29
C GLY A 249 16.62 0.62 8.56
N LYS A 250 16.38 -0.49 9.27
CA LYS A 250 15.76 -1.70 8.71
C LYS A 250 14.35 -1.41 8.18
N ALA A 251 13.56 -0.59 8.90
CA ALA A 251 12.24 -0.17 8.46
C ALA A 251 12.29 0.69 7.19
N THR A 252 13.28 1.57 7.02
CA THR A 252 13.54 2.29 5.77
C THR A 252 13.77 1.33 4.60
N ILE A 253 14.57 0.29 4.81
CA ILE A 253 14.87 -0.71 3.78
C ILE A 253 13.63 -1.49 3.39
N THR A 254 12.88 -2.03 4.35
CA THR A 254 11.67 -2.81 4.10
C THR A 254 10.53 -1.97 3.53
N ASN A 255 10.43 -0.68 3.90
CA ASN A 255 9.49 0.28 3.35
C ASN A 255 9.61 0.37 1.82
N MET A 256 10.83 0.58 1.32
CA MET A 256 11.08 0.67 -0.12
C MET A 256 11.11 -0.68 -0.85
N GLY A 257 10.91 -1.79 -0.16
CA GLY A 257 10.60 -3.07 -0.80
C GLY A 257 9.38 -3.01 -1.72
N ALA A 258 8.44 -2.10 -1.44
CA ALA A 258 7.32 -1.80 -2.33
C ALA A 258 7.76 -1.32 -3.72
N GLU A 259 8.88 -0.60 -3.82
CA GLU A 259 9.37 -0.01 -5.08
C GLU A 259 10.04 -1.03 -6.01
N ILE A 260 10.46 -2.17 -5.48
CA ILE A 260 10.96 -3.30 -6.26
C ILE A 260 9.87 -4.35 -6.55
N GLY A 261 8.62 -4.07 -6.17
CA GLY A 261 7.47 -4.94 -6.37
C GLY A 261 7.36 -6.10 -5.37
N ALA A 262 8.13 -6.10 -4.29
CA ALA A 262 8.08 -7.16 -3.28
C ALA A 262 6.72 -7.21 -2.58
N THR A 263 6.22 -8.42 -2.31
CA THR A 263 5.01 -8.63 -1.50
C THR A 263 5.25 -8.19 -0.06
N CYS A 264 6.43 -8.49 0.47
CA CYS A 264 6.90 -8.11 1.80
C CYS A 264 8.43 -8.10 1.81
N SER A 265 9.00 -7.40 2.77
CA SER A 265 10.44 -7.48 3.09
C SER A 265 10.57 -7.67 4.60
N VAL A 266 11.55 -8.45 5.05
CA VAL A 266 11.67 -8.80 6.47
C VAL A 266 13.13 -8.92 6.92
N PHE A 267 13.40 -8.44 8.15
CA PHE A 267 14.64 -8.66 8.89
C PHE A 267 14.42 -9.61 10.06
N PRO A 268 15.43 -10.37 10.47
CA PRO A 268 15.38 -11.13 11.72
C PRO A 268 15.32 -10.16 12.92
N PHE A 269 14.66 -10.61 14.00
CA PHE A 269 14.70 -9.90 15.27
C PHE A 269 16.09 -10.03 15.92
N ASP A 270 16.58 -8.94 16.52
CA ASP A 270 17.90 -8.87 17.16
C ASP A 270 17.91 -7.86 18.32
N GLU A 271 19.11 -7.60 18.89
CA GLU A 271 19.29 -6.64 19.99
C GLU A 271 18.83 -5.21 19.62
N LYS A 272 18.99 -4.78 18.35
CA LYS A 272 18.49 -3.47 17.90
C LYS A 272 16.95 -3.42 17.95
N GLY A 273 16.27 -4.49 17.56
CA GLY A 273 14.82 -4.63 17.68
C GLY A 273 14.36 -4.60 19.13
N LYS A 274 15.05 -5.30 20.02
CA LYS A 274 14.81 -5.27 21.47
C LYS A 274 14.94 -3.86 22.04
N ASP A 275 16.05 -3.17 21.75
CA ASP A 275 16.30 -1.82 22.25
C ASP A 275 15.23 -0.83 21.76
N TYR A 276 14.79 -0.95 20.52
CA TYR A 276 13.70 -0.15 19.96
C TYR A 276 12.36 -0.39 20.68
N LEU A 277 11.99 -1.65 20.95
CA LEU A 277 10.79 -1.98 21.71
C LEU A 277 10.85 -1.39 23.13
N ILE A 278 11.99 -1.45 23.77
CA ILE A 278 12.20 -0.86 25.10
C ILE A 278 12.08 0.67 25.05
N ALA A 279 12.71 1.31 24.07
CA ALA A 279 12.66 2.77 23.90
C ALA A 279 11.24 3.30 23.59
N THR A 280 10.41 2.49 22.95
CA THR A 280 9.00 2.78 22.64
C THR A 280 8.02 2.25 23.70
N ASP A 281 8.48 2.03 24.94
CA ASP A 281 7.66 1.58 26.08
C ASP A 281 6.93 0.23 25.83
N ARG A 282 7.62 -0.73 25.21
CA ARG A 282 7.11 -2.07 24.89
C ARG A 282 8.07 -3.17 25.38
N ARG A 283 8.64 -2.99 26.57
CA ARG A 283 9.61 -3.91 27.17
C ARG A 283 9.08 -5.35 27.29
N ASP A 284 7.80 -5.52 27.71
CA ASP A 284 7.22 -6.84 27.86
C ASP A 284 7.17 -7.60 26.52
N LEU A 285 7.00 -6.89 25.39
CA LEU A 285 7.06 -7.48 24.06
C LEU A 285 8.50 -7.86 23.68
N ALA A 286 9.47 -7.05 24.07
CA ALA A 286 10.89 -7.35 23.85
C ALA A 286 11.31 -8.63 24.58
N ASP A 287 10.93 -8.75 25.85
CA ASP A 287 11.24 -9.93 26.67
C ASP A 287 10.57 -11.20 26.09
N LEU A 288 9.29 -11.10 25.70
CA LEU A 288 8.57 -12.20 25.05
C LEU A 288 9.19 -12.60 23.69
N ALA A 289 9.69 -11.65 22.91
CA ALA A 289 10.36 -11.93 21.64
C ALA A 289 11.70 -12.66 21.86
N ILE A 290 12.47 -12.28 22.87
CA ILE A 290 13.72 -12.98 23.23
C ILE A 290 13.43 -14.42 23.62
N ASP A 291 12.42 -14.67 24.45
CA ASP A 291 12.02 -16.02 24.87
C ASP A 291 11.58 -16.92 23.69
N ASN A 292 11.27 -16.31 22.53
CA ASN A 292 10.81 -17.01 21.32
C ASN A 292 11.73 -16.74 20.10
N ILE A 293 13.00 -16.45 20.32
CA ILE A 293 13.94 -16.06 19.27
C ILE A 293 14.03 -17.07 18.11
N ASP A 294 13.87 -18.35 18.37
CA ASP A 294 13.97 -19.43 17.39
C ASP A 294 12.92 -19.34 16.27
N ILE A 295 11.76 -18.74 16.54
CA ILE A 295 10.74 -18.49 15.50
C ILE A 295 10.95 -17.16 14.77
N LEU A 296 11.81 -16.30 15.29
CA LEU A 296 12.05 -14.94 14.81
C LEU A 296 13.37 -14.78 14.03
N THR A 297 14.05 -15.91 13.79
CA THR A 297 15.28 -16.02 12.99
C THR A 297 15.19 -17.21 12.05
N ALA A 298 15.99 -17.21 10.96
CA ALA A 298 16.12 -18.40 10.10
C ALA A 298 16.81 -19.54 10.82
N ASP A 299 16.64 -20.78 10.35
CA ASP A 299 17.44 -21.92 10.80
C ASP A 299 18.91 -21.72 10.40
N GLU A 300 19.86 -22.23 11.17
CA GLU A 300 21.29 -21.99 11.00
C GLU A 300 21.79 -22.49 9.63
N GLU A 301 21.30 -23.63 9.19
CA GLU A 301 21.67 -24.24 7.89
C GLU A 301 21.27 -23.35 6.70
N VAL A 302 20.22 -22.53 6.83
CA VAL A 302 19.84 -21.55 5.80
C VAL A 302 20.89 -20.46 5.67
N LEU A 303 21.48 -20.04 6.77
CA LEU A 303 22.52 -19.00 6.79
C LEU A 303 23.86 -19.52 6.28
N GLU A 304 24.13 -20.82 6.46
CA GLU A 304 25.35 -21.47 5.97
C GLU A 304 25.33 -21.72 4.45
N SER A 305 24.16 -22.05 3.88
CA SER A 305 23.98 -22.38 2.47
C SER A 305 22.74 -21.72 1.86
N PRO A 306 22.68 -20.36 1.80
CA PRO A 306 21.47 -19.65 1.43
C PRO A 306 20.97 -19.96 0.00
N GLU A 307 21.85 -20.32 -0.93
CA GLU A 307 21.53 -20.66 -2.31
C GLU A 307 20.61 -21.90 -2.43
N ASP A 308 20.58 -22.77 -1.39
CA ASP A 308 19.73 -23.96 -1.37
C ASP A 308 18.27 -23.63 -0.95
N PHE A 309 18.03 -22.46 -0.35
CA PHE A 309 16.75 -22.10 0.27
C PHE A 309 16.05 -20.88 -0.38
N PHE A 310 16.82 -19.96 -0.95
CA PHE A 310 16.30 -18.80 -1.65
C PHE A 310 16.26 -19.02 -3.16
N ASP A 311 15.24 -18.47 -3.83
CA ASP A 311 15.13 -18.51 -5.29
C ASP A 311 16.19 -17.62 -5.96
N GLN A 312 16.70 -16.62 -5.24
CA GLN A 312 17.79 -15.74 -5.63
C GLN A 312 18.51 -15.21 -4.37
N VAL A 313 19.83 -15.07 -4.44
CA VAL A 313 20.65 -14.44 -3.38
C VAL A 313 21.39 -13.24 -3.96
N ILE A 314 21.40 -12.14 -3.20
CA ILE A 314 22.13 -10.90 -3.48
C ILE A 314 23.06 -10.65 -2.30
N GLU A 315 24.32 -10.32 -2.54
CA GLU A 315 25.28 -9.96 -1.48
C GLU A 315 25.69 -8.49 -1.61
N ILE A 316 25.69 -7.77 -0.50
CA ILE A 316 26.09 -6.36 -0.41
C ILE A 316 27.07 -6.19 0.76
N ASP A 317 28.27 -5.74 0.46
CA ASP A 317 29.24 -5.30 1.47
C ASP A 317 29.01 -3.83 1.82
N LEU A 318 28.46 -3.58 3.01
CA LEU A 318 28.13 -2.25 3.52
C LEU A 318 29.37 -1.37 3.68
N SER A 319 30.55 -1.96 3.88
CA SER A 319 31.79 -1.23 4.07
C SER A 319 32.30 -0.56 2.79
N THR A 320 31.84 -1.02 1.63
CA THR A 320 32.20 -0.48 0.32
C THR A 320 31.10 0.35 -0.33
N LEU A 321 29.93 0.41 0.32
CA LEU A 321 28.78 1.14 -0.21
C LEU A 321 29.04 2.66 -0.12
N GLU A 322 28.82 3.36 -1.22
CA GLU A 322 28.84 4.82 -1.33
C GLU A 322 27.39 5.35 -1.26
N PRO A 323 27.15 6.59 -0.77
CA PRO A 323 25.83 7.20 -0.86
C PRO A 323 25.28 7.17 -2.29
N HIS A 324 24.04 6.75 -2.44
CA HIS A 324 23.34 6.62 -3.72
C HIS A 324 22.23 7.65 -3.88
N ILE A 325 21.94 7.98 -5.13
CA ILE A 325 20.81 8.78 -5.51
C ILE A 325 20.11 8.13 -6.70
N VAL A 326 18.78 8.11 -6.71
CA VAL A 326 17.97 7.52 -7.79
C VAL A 326 17.10 8.55 -8.47
N GLY A 327 16.78 8.31 -9.72
CA GLY A 327 15.90 9.18 -10.51
C GLY A 327 16.62 9.92 -11.63
N PRO A 328 15.89 10.76 -12.38
CA PRO A 328 14.47 11.05 -12.21
C PRO A 328 13.54 9.92 -12.72
N HIS A 329 12.25 10.03 -12.43
CA HIS A 329 11.13 9.26 -13.00
C HIS A 329 11.00 7.80 -12.56
N THR A 330 12.04 7.15 -12.02
CA THR A 330 11.97 5.76 -11.55
C THR A 330 12.93 5.55 -10.37
N PRO A 331 12.53 4.76 -9.36
CA PRO A 331 13.35 4.51 -8.17
C PRO A 331 14.51 3.53 -8.39
N ASP A 332 14.63 2.89 -9.55
CA ASP A 332 15.70 1.96 -9.90
C ASP A 332 16.80 2.57 -10.80
N LEU A 333 16.63 3.81 -11.24
CA LEU A 333 17.69 4.57 -11.94
C LEU A 333 18.69 5.11 -10.91
N ALA A 334 19.48 4.20 -10.35
CA ALA A 334 20.43 4.49 -9.28
C ALA A 334 21.82 4.83 -9.80
N ARG A 335 22.53 5.65 -9.04
CA ARG A 335 23.97 5.94 -9.19
C ARG A 335 24.58 6.37 -7.88
N PRO A 336 25.90 6.13 -7.68
CA PRO A 336 26.63 6.75 -6.60
C PRO A 336 26.56 8.28 -6.69
N ILE A 337 26.56 8.97 -5.57
CA ILE A 337 26.49 10.44 -5.53
C ILE A 337 27.66 11.08 -6.28
N SER A 338 28.84 10.46 -6.26
CA SER A 338 30.03 10.90 -7.02
C SER A 338 29.84 10.93 -8.55
N LYS A 339 28.77 10.30 -9.07
CA LYS A 339 28.41 10.25 -10.51
C LYS A 339 27.25 11.16 -10.89
N LEU A 340 26.60 11.81 -9.91
CA LEU A 340 25.41 12.62 -10.16
C LEU A 340 25.69 13.79 -11.12
N LYS A 341 26.78 14.52 -10.90
CA LYS A 341 27.22 15.65 -11.75
C LYS A 341 27.38 15.27 -13.23
N ASP A 342 28.10 14.15 -13.46
CA ASP A 342 28.35 13.66 -14.82
C ASP A 342 27.05 13.25 -15.52
N ASP A 343 26.17 12.54 -14.79
CA ASP A 343 24.90 12.05 -15.29
C ASP A 343 23.93 13.22 -15.56
N ALA A 344 23.82 14.17 -14.65
CA ALA A 344 22.98 15.35 -14.80
C ALA A 344 23.42 16.21 -16.00
N THR A 345 24.74 16.38 -16.20
CA THR A 345 25.31 17.07 -17.36
C THR A 345 24.98 16.35 -18.66
N LYS A 346 25.21 15.03 -18.70
CA LYS A 346 24.96 14.20 -19.88
C LYS A 346 23.51 14.21 -20.33
N ASN A 347 22.57 14.23 -19.39
CA ASN A 347 21.14 14.20 -19.66
C ASN A 347 20.51 15.60 -19.69
N SER A 348 21.29 16.65 -19.50
CA SER A 348 20.83 18.05 -19.49
C SER A 348 19.72 18.31 -18.47
N TYR A 349 19.82 17.71 -17.29
CA TYR A 349 18.88 17.98 -16.19
C TYR A 349 19.06 19.42 -15.69
N PRO A 350 18.00 20.13 -15.24
CA PRO A 350 18.14 21.39 -14.52
C PRO A 350 19.06 21.20 -13.32
N MET A 351 20.22 21.88 -13.33
CA MET A 351 21.23 21.71 -12.28
C MET A 351 20.81 22.34 -10.97
N GLU A 352 20.16 23.49 -11.00
CA GLU A 352 19.66 24.17 -9.82
C GLU A 352 18.53 23.36 -9.19
N ILE A 353 18.63 23.14 -7.89
CA ILE A 353 17.61 22.47 -7.10
C ILE A 353 16.56 23.50 -6.68
N SER A 354 15.30 23.27 -7.02
CA SER A 354 14.20 24.18 -6.66
C SER A 354 13.69 23.95 -5.23
N SER A 355 13.76 22.71 -4.72
CA SER A 355 13.34 22.37 -3.36
C SER A 355 14.00 21.08 -2.89
N ALA A 356 14.22 20.98 -1.57
CA ALA A 356 14.73 19.80 -0.90
C ALA A 356 13.75 19.36 0.20
N LEU A 357 13.47 18.04 0.29
CA LEU A 357 12.44 17.51 1.18
C LEU A 357 12.96 16.30 1.95
N ILE A 358 12.89 16.36 3.28
CA ILE A 358 13.24 15.24 4.19
C ILE A 358 11.96 14.76 4.87
N GLY A 359 11.74 13.44 4.90
CA GLY A 359 10.59 12.86 5.57
C GLY A 359 9.94 11.72 4.80
N SER A 360 8.60 11.72 4.77
CA SER A 360 7.71 10.64 4.40
C SER A 360 7.80 9.44 5.36
N CYS A 361 7.03 8.38 5.11
CA CYS A 361 7.12 7.17 5.94
C CYS A 361 8.50 6.48 5.90
N THR A 362 9.31 6.80 4.90
CA THR A 362 10.60 6.14 4.67
C THR A 362 11.71 6.71 5.55
N ASN A 363 11.82 8.05 5.64
CA ASN A 363 12.92 8.71 6.34
C ASN A 363 12.44 9.88 7.22
N SER A 364 11.66 9.59 8.22
CA SER A 364 11.13 10.56 9.18
C SER A 364 11.27 10.12 10.64
N SER A 365 12.09 9.10 10.89
CA SER A 365 12.38 8.60 12.22
C SER A 365 13.25 9.58 13.03
N TYR A 366 13.37 9.31 14.34
CA TYR A 366 14.27 10.04 15.23
C TYR A 366 15.70 10.06 14.70
N GLU A 367 16.22 8.90 14.27
CA GLU A 367 17.55 8.76 13.70
C GLU A 367 17.74 9.55 12.41
N ASP A 368 16.79 9.43 11.46
CA ASP A 368 16.86 10.15 10.18
C ASP A 368 16.94 11.67 10.38
N ILE A 369 16.05 12.20 11.23
CA ILE A 369 16.03 13.63 11.54
C ILE A 369 17.25 14.04 12.35
N GLY A 370 17.71 13.19 13.28
CA GLY A 370 18.93 13.45 14.08
C GLY A 370 20.20 13.54 13.23
N ARG A 371 20.36 12.67 12.24
CA ARG A 371 21.49 12.69 11.30
C ARG A 371 21.46 13.95 10.42
N ALA A 372 20.28 14.32 9.91
CA ALA A 372 20.11 15.58 9.18
C ALA A 372 20.37 16.81 10.08
N ALA A 373 19.86 16.82 11.31
CA ALA A 373 20.04 17.92 12.26
C ALA A 373 21.52 18.09 12.66
N TYR A 374 22.27 17.00 12.78
CA TYR A 374 23.72 17.10 13.02
C TYR A 374 24.43 17.89 11.92
N ILE A 375 24.16 17.56 10.65
CA ILE A 375 24.75 18.26 9.50
C ILE A 375 24.31 19.72 9.50
N ALA A 376 23.02 20.00 9.75
CA ALA A 376 22.48 21.34 9.85
C ALA A 376 23.16 22.19 10.92
N ARG A 377 23.34 21.63 12.12
CA ARG A 377 24.01 22.28 13.25
C ARG A 377 25.47 22.63 12.92
N GLU A 378 26.20 21.68 12.32
CA GLU A 378 27.59 21.91 11.94
C GLU A 378 27.71 22.93 10.79
N ALA A 379 26.80 22.92 9.84
CA ALA A 379 26.71 23.91 8.78
C ALA A 379 26.40 25.32 9.33
N ALA A 380 25.40 25.45 10.21
CA ALA A 380 25.01 26.71 10.82
C ALA A 380 26.14 27.33 11.66
N LYS A 381 26.90 26.51 12.45
CA LYS A 381 28.08 26.97 13.20
C LYS A 381 29.16 27.58 12.31
N LYS A 382 29.24 27.11 11.08
CA LYS A 382 30.21 27.55 10.06
C LYS A 382 29.64 28.66 9.14
N GLY A 383 28.47 29.22 9.45
CA GLY A 383 27.81 30.29 8.66
C GLY A 383 27.22 29.86 7.35
N LEU A 384 26.82 28.59 7.21
CA LEU A 384 26.12 28.07 6.05
C LEU A 384 24.61 28.02 6.31
N LYS A 385 23.83 28.21 5.26
CA LYS A 385 22.37 28.03 5.22
C LYS A 385 21.99 27.22 4.00
N SER A 386 20.82 26.61 4.01
CA SER A 386 20.26 26.01 2.80
C SER A 386 20.15 27.06 1.70
N LYS A 387 20.59 26.71 0.50
CA LYS A 387 20.46 27.58 -0.69
C LYS A 387 19.11 27.46 -1.37
N VAL A 388 18.32 26.45 -0.95
CA VAL A 388 17.01 26.15 -1.51
C VAL A 388 15.98 25.99 -0.41
N PRO A 389 14.69 26.14 -0.65
CA PRO A 389 13.65 25.76 0.31
C PRO A 389 13.86 24.32 0.80
N LEU A 390 14.00 24.17 2.10
CA LEU A 390 14.18 22.86 2.77
C LEU A 390 12.96 22.58 3.62
N MET A 391 12.27 21.48 3.37
CA MET A 391 11.10 21.05 4.12
C MET A 391 11.41 19.77 4.87
N VAL A 392 10.92 19.67 6.11
CA VAL A 392 11.16 18.51 6.99
C VAL A 392 9.83 18.04 7.57
N THR A 393 9.53 16.76 7.41
CA THR A 393 8.32 16.12 7.94
C THR A 393 8.70 15.13 9.03
N PRO A 394 8.35 15.37 10.31
CA PRO A 394 8.47 14.36 11.36
C PRO A 394 7.53 13.18 11.12
N GLY A 395 7.92 11.98 11.55
CA GLY A 395 7.17 10.75 11.29
C GLY A 395 5.89 10.62 12.10
N SER A 396 5.88 11.11 13.32
CA SER A 396 4.76 11.05 14.24
C SER A 396 4.82 12.19 15.24
N GLU A 397 3.75 12.40 15.98
CA GLU A 397 3.75 13.37 17.07
C GLU A 397 4.72 12.95 18.19
N GLN A 398 4.85 11.66 18.46
CA GLN A 398 5.85 11.14 19.39
C GLN A 398 7.27 11.50 18.94
N THR A 399 7.61 11.25 17.68
CA THR A 399 8.89 11.65 17.10
C THR A 399 9.05 13.16 17.11
N ARG A 400 8.04 13.95 16.70
CA ARG A 400 8.10 15.43 16.65
C ARG A 400 8.43 16.03 18.02
N VAL A 401 7.71 15.63 19.07
CA VAL A 401 7.96 16.14 20.44
C VAL A 401 9.34 15.71 20.94
N THR A 402 9.78 14.49 20.59
CA THR A 402 11.11 14.00 21.00
C THR A 402 12.23 14.79 20.34
N ILE A 403 12.18 15.00 19.02
CA ILE A 403 13.22 15.77 18.28
C ILE A 403 13.20 17.26 18.62
N GLU A 404 12.03 17.81 19.01
CA GLU A 404 11.93 19.17 19.53
C GLU A 404 12.61 19.29 20.89
N ARG A 405 12.33 18.38 21.83
CA ARG A 405 12.98 18.28 23.14
C ARG A 405 14.50 18.22 23.01
N ASP A 406 15.00 17.40 22.09
CA ASP A 406 16.43 17.13 21.90
C ASP A 406 17.11 18.19 21.00
N GLY A 407 16.37 19.21 20.55
CA GLY A 407 16.85 20.40 19.85
C GLY A 407 17.08 20.21 18.34
N TYR A 408 16.70 19.09 17.74
CA TYR A 408 16.94 18.78 16.32
C TYR A 408 16.15 19.70 15.39
N LEU A 409 14.90 20.05 15.73
CA LEU A 409 14.11 21.00 14.94
C LEU A 409 14.79 22.38 14.90
N LYS A 410 15.31 22.85 16.03
CA LYS A 410 16.04 24.13 16.11
C LYS A 410 17.30 24.13 15.24
N ASP A 411 18.02 23.01 15.17
CA ASP A 411 19.21 22.88 14.34
C ASP A 411 18.86 22.97 12.84
N LEU A 412 17.75 22.33 12.42
CA LEU A 412 17.26 22.39 11.05
C LEU A 412 16.72 23.77 10.68
N GLU A 413 15.94 24.40 11.57
CA GLU A 413 15.44 25.76 11.39
C GLU A 413 16.58 26.79 11.28
N ALA A 414 17.70 26.58 11.96
CA ALA A 414 18.88 27.46 11.91
C ALA A 414 19.48 27.58 10.50
N ILE A 415 19.33 26.58 9.65
CA ILE A 415 19.75 26.61 8.25
C ILE A 415 18.60 26.98 7.29
N GLY A 416 17.38 27.25 7.79
CA GLY A 416 16.23 27.70 7.02
C GLY A 416 15.21 26.63 6.69
N ALA A 417 15.18 25.49 7.40
CA ALA A 417 14.16 24.48 7.19
C ALA A 417 12.77 24.91 7.67
N THR A 418 11.73 24.48 6.95
CA THR A 418 10.30 24.59 7.32
C THR A 418 9.80 23.23 7.77
N VAL A 419 9.19 23.16 8.96
CA VAL A 419 8.61 21.93 9.49
C VAL A 419 7.17 21.77 8.97
N LEU A 420 6.89 20.65 8.33
CA LEU A 420 5.58 20.28 7.81
C LEU A 420 4.77 19.46 8.85
N ALA A 421 3.47 19.30 8.60
CA ALA A 421 2.62 18.41 9.38
C ALA A 421 3.09 16.94 9.26
N ASN A 422 2.87 16.15 10.33
CA ASN A 422 3.20 14.73 10.38
C ASN A 422 2.26 13.93 9.45
N ALA A 423 2.52 14.00 8.15
CA ALA A 423 1.67 13.44 7.09
C ALA A 423 2.49 13.05 5.86
N CYS A 424 1.90 12.28 4.95
CA CYS A 424 2.56 11.90 3.69
C CYS A 424 2.83 13.10 2.77
N GLY A 425 1.95 14.08 2.74
CA GLY A 425 2.13 15.38 2.05
C GLY A 425 2.69 15.26 0.63
N PRO A 426 3.83 15.91 0.34
CA PRO A 426 4.42 15.92 -1.00
C PRO A 426 4.76 14.54 -1.56
N CYS A 427 5.01 13.53 -0.72
CA CYS A 427 5.31 12.17 -1.16
C CYS A 427 4.17 11.55 -1.98
N ILE A 428 2.92 11.96 -1.74
CA ILE A 428 1.72 11.44 -2.41
C ILE A 428 1.03 12.48 -3.29
N GLY A 429 1.69 13.58 -3.61
CA GLY A 429 1.12 14.63 -4.44
C GLY A 429 0.24 15.64 -3.68
N GLN A 430 0.24 15.59 -2.36
CA GLN A 430 -0.42 16.60 -1.51
C GLN A 430 0.58 17.73 -1.21
N TRP A 431 0.93 18.47 -2.26
CA TRP A 431 1.85 19.60 -2.19
C TRP A 431 1.40 20.73 -3.10
N LYS A 432 1.17 21.89 -2.53
CA LYS A 432 0.90 23.12 -3.28
C LYS A 432 2.19 23.92 -3.39
N ARG A 433 2.58 24.23 -4.62
CA ARG A 433 3.74 25.05 -4.95
C ARG A 433 3.30 26.36 -5.61
N ASP A 434 3.83 27.48 -5.11
CA ASP A 434 3.60 28.81 -5.70
C ASP A 434 4.85 29.30 -6.46
N ASP A 435 5.98 28.58 -6.38
CA ASP A 435 7.27 28.92 -6.94
C ASP A 435 7.51 28.43 -8.38
N ILE A 436 6.73 27.42 -8.83
CA ILE A 436 6.87 26.78 -10.14
C ILE A 436 5.53 26.85 -10.89
N LYS A 437 5.61 27.12 -12.20
CA LYS A 437 4.44 27.09 -13.09
C LYS A 437 4.24 25.68 -13.65
N GLU A 438 2.99 25.36 -13.97
CA GLU A 438 2.67 24.11 -14.66
C GLU A 438 3.45 23.99 -15.98
N GLY A 439 4.11 22.83 -16.18
CA GLY A 439 4.97 22.58 -17.36
C GLY A 439 6.37 23.19 -17.28
N GLU A 440 6.74 23.86 -16.19
CA GLU A 440 8.08 24.37 -15.97
C GLU A 440 9.02 23.27 -15.49
N SER A 441 10.14 23.06 -16.20
CA SER A 441 11.14 22.06 -15.86
C SER A 441 11.97 22.51 -14.66
N ASN A 442 12.07 21.65 -13.66
CA ASN A 442 12.84 21.90 -12.45
C ASN A 442 13.32 20.59 -11.80
N SER A 443 14.33 20.67 -10.94
CA SER A 443 14.83 19.54 -10.18
C SER A 443 14.52 19.68 -8.68
N ILE A 444 14.05 18.61 -8.07
CA ILE A 444 13.90 18.50 -6.61
C ILE A 444 14.68 17.31 -6.08
N VAL A 445 15.13 17.40 -4.83
CA VAL A 445 15.76 16.28 -4.12
C VAL A 445 14.95 15.92 -2.88
N SER A 446 14.75 14.63 -2.63
CA SER A 446 13.95 14.19 -1.49
C SER A 446 14.46 12.89 -0.87
N SER A 447 14.09 12.64 0.38
CA SER A 447 14.30 11.34 1.01
C SER A 447 13.06 10.43 0.91
N TYR A 448 12.19 10.70 -0.03
CA TYR A 448 10.94 9.96 -0.24
C TYR A 448 11.18 8.57 -0.84
N ASN A 449 10.13 7.94 -1.33
CA ASN A 449 10.21 6.58 -1.88
C ASN A 449 9.85 6.49 -3.37
N ARG A 450 9.05 7.42 -3.91
CA ARG A 450 8.58 7.44 -5.30
C ARG A 450 8.87 8.75 -5.99
N ASN A 451 9.25 8.68 -7.28
CA ASN A 451 9.63 9.82 -8.10
C ASN A 451 9.08 9.75 -9.53
N PHE A 452 7.93 9.08 -9.73
CA PHE A 452 7.27 9.06 -11.03
C PHE A 452 6.88 10.46 -11.49
N PRO A 453 6.72 10.70 -12.81
CA PRO A 453 6.27 12.00 -13.32
C PRO A 453 4.99 12.48 -12.64
N ALA A 454 4.90 13.77 -12.33
CA ALA A 454 3.80 14.41 -11.60
C ALA A 454 3.53 13.87 -10.18
N ARG A 455 4.41 13.05 -9.60
CA ARG A 455 4.15 12.37 -8.32
C ARG A 455 4.06 13.31 -7.14
N ASN A 456 4.92 14.33 -7.08
CA ASN A 456 5.09 15.16 -5.87
C ASN A 456 4.21 16.41 -5.88
N ASP A 457 4.22 17.17 -6.97
CA ASP A 457 3.57 18.49 -7.12
C ASP A 457 2.55 18.56 -8.26
N GLY A 458 2.28 17.44 -8.95
CA GLY A 458 1.39 17.39 -10.09
C GLY A 458 2.01 17.84 -11.41
N ASN A 459 3.22 18.40 -11.41
CA ASN A 459 3.93 18.84 -12.59
C ASN A 459 4.78 17.69 -13.17
N ALA A 460 4.50 17.26 -14.40
CA ALA A 460 5.23 16.17 -15.05
C ALA A 460 6.69 16.53 -15.39
N GLU A 461 7.00 17.84 -15.49
CA GLU A 461 8.33 18.35 -15.77
C GLU A 461 9.21 18.53 -14.51
N THR A 462 8.67 18.21 -13.32
CA THR A 462 9.46 18.16 -12.10
C THR A 462 10.28 16.88 -12.04
N LEU A 463 11.60 17.02 -12.13
CA LEU A 463 12.56 15.92 -12.03
C LEU A 463 12.86 15.64 -10.54
N SER A 464 12.30 14.56 -10.01
CA SER A 464 12.48 14.19 -8.61
C SER A 464 13.59 13.17 -8.45
N PHE A 465 14.59 13.52 -7.62
CA PHE A 465 15.71 12.67 -7.23
C PHE A 465 15.54 12.23 -5.79
N ILE A 466 15.83 10.96 -5.51
CA ILE A 466 15.67 10.37 -4.18
C ILE A 466 17.01 9.90 -3.65
N GLY A 467 17.37 10.37 -2.45
CA GLY A 467 18.54 9.95 -1.70
C GLY A 467 18.25 9.80 -0.20
N SER A 468 19.27 9.58 0.60
CA SER A 468 19.17 9.60 2.05
C SER A 468 18.93 11.02 2.58
N PRO A 469 18.41 11.21 3.81
CA PRO A 469 18.30 12.53 4.44
C PRO A 469 19.63 13.30 4.43
N GLU A 470 20.75 12.60 4.63
CA GLU A 470 22.11 13.15 4.61
C GLU A 470 22.46 13.70 3.23
N SER A 471 22.17 12.93 2.18
CA SER A 471 22.40 13.35 0.80
C SER A 471 21.53 14.54 0.44
N VAL A 472 20.26 14.53 0.85
CA VAL A 472 19.32 15.63 0.61
C VAL A 472 19.79 16.92 1.26
N ILE A 473 20.20 16.90 2.53
CA ILE A 473 20.68 18.12 3.22
C ILE A 473 22.02 18.61 2.66
N GLY A 474 22.91 17.68 2.26
CA GLY A 474 24.17 18.03 1.60
C GLY A 474 23.93 18.78 0.29
N LEU A 475 23.02 18.27 -0.54
CA LEU A 475 22.62 18.89 -1.80
C LEU A 475 21.84 20.21 -1.59
N ALA A 476 21.00 20.31 -0.54
CA ALA A 476 20.29 21.53 -0.21
C ALA A 476 21.22 22.68 0.18
N LEU A 477 22.28 22.37 0.92
CA LEU A 477 23.34 23.33 1.28
C LEU A 477 24.15 23.74 0.05
N GLY A 478 24.40 22.84 -0.91
CA GLY A 478 25.03 23.10 -2.18
C GLY A 478 24.16 23.90 -3.16
N GLY A 479 22.86 23.60 -3.19
CA GLY A 479 21.87 24.25 -4.06
C GLY A 479 21.84 23.72 -5.51
N SER A 480 22.64 22.71 -5.85
CA SER A 480 22.79 22.21 -7.20
C SER A 480 23.09 20.70 -7.24
N LEU A 481 22.64 20.03 -8.31
CA LEU A 481 22.95 18.61 -8.59
C LEU A 481 24.43 18.37 -8.92
N ASP A 482 25.19 19.41 -9.28
CA ASP A 482 26.62 19.30 -9.59
C ASP A 482 27.53 19.44 -8.36
N PHE A 483 26.96 19.67 -7.17
CA PHE A 483 27.72 19.77 -5.93
C PHE A 483 27.96 18.38 -5.32
N ASP A 484 29.24 18.00 -5.24
CA ASP A 484 29.66 16.79 -4.55
C ASP A 484 30.03 17.07 -3.09
N PHE A 485 29.09 16.88 -2.17
CA PHE A 485 29.30 17.13 -0.73
C PHE A 485 30.36 16.20 -0.10
N LEU A 486 30.76 15.11 -0.78
CA LEU A 486 31.81 14.21 -0.29
C LEU A 486 33.20 14.83 -0.45
N THR A 487 33.43 15.60 -1.52
CA THR A 487 34.75 16.07 -1.92
C THR A 487 34.89 17.58 -1.97
N GLU A 488 33.84 18.31 -2.34
CA GLU A 488 33.85 19.76 -2.54
C GLU A 488 33.62 20.55 -1.25
N THR A 489 33.90 21.85 -1.30
CA THR A 489 33.70 22.83 -0.20
C THR A 489 32.62 23.82 -0.58
N LEU A 490 32.02 24.46 0.41
CA LEU A 490 31.05 25.56 0.26
C LEU A 490 31.66 26.86 0.82
N THR A 491 31.45 27.98 0.17
CA THR A 491 31.83 29.29 0.67
C THR A 491 30.77 29.82 1.61
N ASN A 492 31.14 30.13 2.85
CA ASN A 492 30.24 30.69 3.87
C ASN A 492 30.02 32.21 3.68
N ASP A 493 29.20 32.81 4.55
CA ASP A 493 28.89 34.25 4.57
C ASP A 493 30.10 35.16 4.84
N LYS A 494 31.21 34.62 5.31
CA LYS A 494 32.49 35.32 5.56
C LYS A 494 33.49 35.14 4.42
N GLY A 495 33.16 34.37 3.40
CA GLY A 495 34.07 34.05 2.29
C GLY A 495 35.06 32.92 2.61
N GLU A 496 34.84 32.13 3.65
CA GLU A 496 35.67 31.00 4.05
C GLU A 496 35.19 29.71 3.38
N GLU A 497 36.12 28.87 2.92
CA GLU A 497 35.83 27.55 2.36
C GLU A 497 35.54 26.55 3.48
N VAL A 498 34.38 25.94 3.45
CA VAL A 498 33.86 25.02 4.47
C VAL A 498 33.60 23.66 3.86
N LYS A 499 34.20 22.62 4.37
CA LYS A 499 33.83 21.24 4.05
C LYS A 499 32.76 20.74 5.02
N LEU A 500 31.74 20.09 4.46
CA LEU A 500 30.72 19.42 5.26
C LEU A 500 31.30 18.16 5.93
N THR A 501 30.79 17.82 7.10
CA THR A 501 31.22 16.64 7.87
C THR A 501 30.12 15.60 7.89
N PRO A 502 30.47 14.30 7.77
CA PRO A 502 29.47 13.23 7.87
C PRO A 502 28.75 13.26 9.22
N PRO A 503 27.48 12.83 9.28
CA PRO A 503 26.70 12.90 10.50
C PRO A 503 27.16 11.89 11.55
N VAL A 504 27.02 12.30 12.81
CA VAL A 504 27.07 11.42 13.99
C VAL A 504 25.80 11.68 14.78
N ALA A 505 24.95 10.69 14.93
CA ALA A 505 23.71 10.81 15.68
C ALA A 505 23.35 9.49 16.37
N ASP A 506 22.58 9.60 17.43
CA ASP A 506 22.09 8.44 18.17
C ASP A 506 20.94 7.76 17.39
N GLU A 507 20.88 6.44 17.40
CA GLU A 507 19.80 5.66 16.81
C GLU A 507 18.48 5.84 17.59
N LEU A 508 18.58 6.00 18.90
CA LEU A 508 17.46 6.13 19.84
C LEU A 508 17.71 7.31 20.79
N PRO A 509 16.66 8.00 21.25
CA PRO A 509 16.81 9.09 22.20
C PRO A 509 17.31 8.57 23.57
N SER A 510 18.35 9.21 24.11
CA SER A 510 19.00 8.79 25.37
C SER A 510 18.04 8.79 26.57
N GLU A 511 17.03 9.66 26.57
CA GLU A 511 15.99 9.76 27.60
C GLU A 511 14.70 8.99 27.22
N GLY A 512 14.75 8.13 26.19
CA GLY A 512 13.58 7.49 25.60
C GLY A 512 12.70 8.45 24.79
N PHE A 513 11.74 7.90 24.08
CA PHE A 513 10.78 8.71 23.35
C PHE A 513 9.83 9.45 24.29
N ALA A 514 9.42 10.66 23.90
CA ALA A 514 8.35 11.38 24.59
C ALA A 514 7.06 10.55 24.50
N GLN A 515 6.44 10.32 25.64
CA GLN A 515 5.18 9.58 25.69
C GLN A 515 4.03 10.51 25.37
N THR A 516 3.44 10.38 24.18
CA THR A 516 2.26 11.13 23.77
C THR A 516 1.32 10.24 22.95
N LEU A 517 0.04 10.40 23.18
CA LEU A 517 -1.04 9.81 22.39
C LEU A 517 -1.88 10.91 21.75
N GLU A 518 -1.29 12.08 21.53
CA GLU A 518 -1.99 13.19 20.90
C GLU A 518 -2.51 12.79 19.51
N GLY A 519 -3.79 13.06 19.28
CA GLY A 519 -4.48 12.64 18.06
C GLY A 519 -5.04 11.21 18.09
N PHE A 520 -4.72 10.38 19.09
CA PHE A 520 -5.33 9.06 19.24
C PHE A 520 -6.69 9.13 19.95
N ILE A 521 -7.67 8.43 19.39
CA ILE A 521 -9.00 8.29 19.99
C ILE A 521 -9.29 6.80 20.17
N GLN A 522 -9.47 6.40 21.41
CA GLN A 522 -9.88 5.06 21.81
C GLN A 522 -11.32 4.80 21.35
N PRO A 523 -11.66 3.62 20.79
CA PRO A 523 -13.04 3.27 20.49
C PRO A 523 -13.91 3.25 21.75
N SER A 524 -15.23 3.47 21.55
CA SER A 524 -16.20 3.47 22.65
C SER A 524 -16.34 2.08 23.27
N ASN A 525 -16.50 2.04 24.58
CA ASN A 525 -16.87 0.80 25.29
C ASN A 525 -18.35 0.44 25.11
N SER A 526 -19.20 1.42 24.72
CA SER A 526 -20.65 1.29 24.46
C SER A 526 -20.92 1.59 23.00
N ASN A 527 -20.72 0.58 22.14
CA ASN A 527 -20.82 0.72 20.68
C ASN A 527 -22.25 1.06 20.20
N GLU A 528 -23.28 0.63 20.96
CA GLU A 528 -24.70 0.80 20.60
C GLU A 528 -25.14 2.28 20.58
N GLU A 529 -24.50 3.11 21.40
CA GLU A 529 -24.85 4.54 21.54
C GLU A 529 -24.14 5.43 20.52
N VAL A 530 -23.18 4.90 19.77
CA VAL A 530 -22.40 5.69 18.78
C VAL A 530 -23.11 5.74 17.44
N GLU A 531 -23.49 6.95 17.01
CA GLU A 531 -24.02 7.19 15.67
C GLU A 531 -22.88 7.49 14.69
N VAL A 532 -22.90 6.83 13.53
CA VAL A 532 -21.95 7.11 12.43
C VAL A 532 -22.39 8.40 11.73
N ILE A 533 -21.48 9.36 11.62
CA ILE A 533 -21.75 10.67 11.05
C ILE A 533 -21.52 10.65 9.54
N ILE A 534 -22.61 10.71 8.77
CA ILE A 534 -22.60 10.90 7.30
C ILE A 534 -23.70 11.90 6.96
N ASP A 535 -23.35 12.97 6.23
CA ASP A 535 -24.36 13.90 5.70
C ASP A 535 -25.15 13.19 4.59
N PRO A 536 -26.48 13.10 4.69
CA PRO A 536 -27.33 12.49 3.65
C PRO A 536 -27.19 13.14 2.26
N ASN A 537 -26.73 14.39 2.21
CA ASN A 537 -26.49 15.14 0.98
C ASN A 537 -25.00 15.15 0.57
N SER A 538 -24.16 14.36 1.23
CA SER A 538 -22.74 14.28 0.87
C SER A 538 -22.57 13.86 -0.59
N THR A 539 -21.61 14.49 -1.25
CA THR A 539 -21.15 14.04 -2.59
C THR A 539 -19.93 13.13 -2.51
N ARG A 540 -19.36 12.95 -1.32
CA ARG A 540 -18.11 12.19 -1.07
C ARG A 540 -18.34 10.87 -0.35
N LEU A 541 -19.37 10.78 0.47
CA LEU A 541 -19.70 9.61 1.31
C LEU A 541 -21.13 9.17 1.07
N GLN A 542 -21.36 7.86 0.96
CA GLN A 542 -22.69 7.27 0.78
C GLN A 542 -22.78 5.99 1.60
N ILE A 543 -23.83 5.85 2.40
CA ILE A 543 -24.14 4.57 3.03
C ILE A 543 -24.46 3.57 1.94
N LEU A 544 -23.81 2.41 1.99
CA LEU A 544 -24.01 1.36 1.00
C LEU A 544 -25.18 0.47 1.41
N GLU A 545 -26.13 0.33 0.51
CA GLU A 545 -27.19 -0.68 0.64
C GLU A 545 -26.63 -2.07 0.30
N PRO A 546 -26.99 -3.14 1.06
CA PRO A 546 -26.63 -4.50 0.72
C PRO A 546 -27.10 -4.88 -0.68
N PHE A 547 -26.28 -5.58 -1.43
CA PHE A 547 -26.69 -6.08 -2.74
C PHE A 547 -27.79 -7.14 -2.61
N GLN A 548 -28.67 -7.18 -3.61
CA GLN A 548 -29.76 -8.16 -3.63
C GLN A 548 -29.22 -9.59 -3.65
N GLU A 549 -29.88 -10.46 -2.91
CA GLU A 549 -29.64 -11.89 -2.94
C GLU A 549 -29.87 -12.49 -4.34
N PHE A 550 -29.34 -13.68 -4.54
CA PHE A 550 -29.50 -14.41 -5.77
C PHE A 550 -31.00 -14.63 -6.12
N ASN A 551 -31.35 -14.35 -7.38
CA ASN A 551 -32.62 -14.68 -7.97
C ASN A 551 -32.36 -15.21 -9.38
N GLU A 552 -32.74 -16.45 -9.66
CA GLU A 552 -32.51 -17.12 -10.94
C GLU A 552 -33.05 -16.32 -12.13
N ASN A 553 -34.19 -15.63 -12.00
CA ASN A 553 -34.76 -14.80 -13.06
C ASN A 553 -33.83 -13.68 -13.52
N ASN A 554 -32.90 -13.22 -12.66
CA ASN A 554 -31.94 -12.19 -13.00
C ASN A 554 -30.82 -12.67 -13.94
N TYR A 555 -30.76 -13.96 -14.25
CA TYR A 555 -29.77 -14.57 -15.14
C TYR A 555 -30.42 -15.06 -16.48
N GLN A 556 -31.67 -14.69 -16.70
CA GLN A 556 -32.40 -14.98 -17.92
C GLN A 556 -32.40 -13.74 -18.84
N SER A 557 -32.22 -13.95 -20.14
CA SER A 557 -32.31 -12.90 -21.18
C SER A 557 -31.51 -11.62 -20.88
N LEU A 558 -30.25 -11.77 -20.35
CA LEU A 558 -29.34 -10.69 -20.03
C LEU A 558 -29.01 -9.87 -21.27
N THR A 559 -29.02 -8.54 -21.12
CA THR A 559 -28.58 -7.61 -22.16
C THR A 559 -27.03 -7.46 -22.10
N ILE A 560 -26.38 -7.33 -23.24
CA ILE A 560 -24.95 -7.11 -23.29
C ILE A 560 -24.69 -5.61 -23.21
N LEU A 561 -24.00 -5.16 -22.14
CA LEU A 561 -23.65 -3.75 -21.97
C LEU A 561 -22.54 -3.34 -22.94
N MET A 562 -21.45 -4.10 -22.95
CA MET A 562 -20.26 -3.86 -23.76
C MET A 562 -19.48 -5.14 -24.02
N LYS A 563 -18.58 -5.10 -25.01
CA LYS A 563 -17.62 -6.16 -25.32
C LYS A 563 -16.23 -5.54 -25.46
N ALA A 564 -15.39 -5.75 -24.44
CA ALA A 564 -14.05 -5.20 -24.42
C ALA A 564 -13.17 -5.84 -25.51
N LYS A 565 -12.51 -5.02 -26.31
CA LYS A 565 -11.58 -5.42 -27.36
C LYS A 565 -10.14 -5.25 -26.86
N GLY A 566 -9.42 -6.37 -26.74
CA GLY A 566 -8.05 -6.38 -26.25
C GLY A 566 -7.95 -6.05 -24.75
N LYS A 567 -6.90 -5.35 -24.36
CA LYS A 567 -6.57 -5.09 -22.95
C LYS A 567 -7.63 -4.28 -22.22
N CYS A 568 -8.16 -4.83 -21.14
CA CYS A 568 -9.11 -4.19 -20.24
C CYS A 568 -8.58 -4.24 -18.80
N THR A 569 -7.98 -3.13 -18.34
CA THR A 569 -7.40 -3.01 -16.99
C THR A 569 -8.41 -2.48 -15.99
N THR A 570 -8.09 -2.57 -14.69
CA THR A 570 -8.88 -1.91 -13.64
C THR A 570 -8.95 -0.39 -13.82
N ASP A 571 -7.93 0.23 -14.44
CA ASP A 571 -7.96 1.65 -14.82
C ASP A 571 -8.91 1.96 -15.99
N HIS A 572 -9.16 1.00 -16.86
CA HIS A 572 -10.18 1.15 -17.90
C HIS A 572 -11.60 0.98 -17.34
N ILE A 573 -11.76 0.13 -16.32
CA ILE A 573 -13.06 -0.16 -15.69
C ILE A 573 -13.47 0.96 -14.73
N SER A 574 -12.57 1.34 -13.82
CA SER A 574 -12.77 2.37 -12.80
C SER A 574 -11.50 3.24 -12.68
N PRO A 575 -11.35 4.28 -13.52
CA PRO A 575 -10.18 5.17 -13.50
C PRO A 575 -9.98 5.90 -12.18
N ALA A 576 -8.72 6.15 -11.85
CA ALA A 576 -8.27 6.97 -10.72
C ALA A 576 -8.32 8.49 -11.04
N GLY A 577 -7.38 9.26 -10.54
CA GLY A 577 -7.24 10.70 -10.75
C GLY A 577 -8.36 11.49 -10.06
N LYS A 578 -9.01 12.40 -10.79
CA LYS A 578 -10.10 13.24 -10.25
C LYS A 578 -11.26 12.47 -9.63
N TRP A 579 -11.46 11.22 -10.00
CA TRP A 579 -12.52 10.37 -9.48
C TRP A 579 -12.30 9.92 -8.05
N LEU A 580 -11.06 9.93 -7.59
CA LEU A 580 -10.69 9.49 -6.24
C LEU A 580 -11.34 10.32 -5.12
N GLN A 581 -11.81 11.53 -5.40
CA GLN A 581 -12.60 12.32 -4.46
C GLN A 581 -13.96 11.69 -4.12
N PHE A 582 -14.48 10.83 -5.00
CA PHE A 582 -15.77 10.13 -4.85
C PHE A 582 -15.63 8.69 -4.37
N ARG A 583 -14.45 8.27 -3.93
CA ARG A 583 -14.19 6.87 -3.55
C ARG A 583 -15.09 6.34 -2.42
N GLY A 584 -15.62 7.20 -1.57
CA GLY A 584 -16.60 6.87 -0.54
C GLY A 584 -18.06 6.98 -1.00
N HIS A 585 -18.34 7.27 -2.29
CA HIS A 585 -19.68 7.51 -2.81
C HIS A 585 -19.91 6.70 -4.09
N LEU A 586 -20.54 5.51 -3.95
CA LEU A 586 -20.65 4.54 -5.03
C LEU A 586 -21.43 5.07 -6.25
N GLU A 587 -22.49 5.83 -6.03
CA GLU A 587 -23.28 6.46 -7.11
C GLU A 587 -22.40 7.42 -7.93
N ASN A 588 -21.63 8.28 -7.27
CA ASN A 588 -20.83 9.31 -7.94
C ASN A 588 -19.59 8.73 -8.63
N ILE A 589 -18.90 7.78 -8.01
CA ILE A 589 -17.73 7.16 -8.64
C ILE A 589 -18.14 6.31 -9.85
N SER A 590 -19.35 5.71 -9.83
CA SER A 590 -19.86 4.92 -10.97
C SER A 590 -20.06 5.74 -12.26
N GLN A 591 -19.94 7.08 -12.21
CA GLN A 591 -19.89 7.93 -13.40
C GLN A 591 -18.61 7.75 -14.23
N ASN A 592 -17.62 7.00 -13.73
CA ASN A 592 -16.42 6.65 -14.48
C ASN A 592 -16.41 5.21 -15.01
N LEU A 593 -17.47 4.43 -14.76
CA LEU A 593 -17.56 3.01 -15.11
C LEU A 593 -17.30 2.78 -16.60
N PHE A 594 -16.27 2.00 -16.92
CA PHE A 594 -15.84 1.62 -18.27
C PHE A 594 -15.42 2.76 -19.21
N ILE A 595 -15.19 3.96 -18.71
CA ILE A 595 -14.84 5.13 -19.55
C ILE A 595 -13.55 4.92 -20.35
N GLY A 596 -12.66 4.03 -19.91
CA GLY A 596 -11.39 3.70 -20.60
C GLY A 596 -11.46 2.43 -21.45
N VAL A 597 -12.59 1.72 -21.47
CA VAL A 597 -12.72 0.43 -22.19
C VAL A 597 -12.96 0.65 -23.67
N ASN A 598 -12.15 0.05 -24.53
CA ASN A 598 -12.40 0.02 -25.96
C ASN A 598 -13.53 -0.99 -26.26
N ASN A 599 -14.68 -0.49 -26.69
CA ASN A 599 -15.86 -1.30 -26.96
C ASN A 599 -15.88 -1.80 -28.43
N SER A 600 -15.83 -3.11 -28.63
CA SER A 600 -15.79 -3.71 -29.98
C SER A 600 -17.04 -3.46 -30.82
N TYR A 601 -18.13 -3.00 -30.22
CA TYR A 601 -19.38 -2.69 -30.96
C TYR A 601 -19.42 -1.29 -31.55
N THR A 602 -18.60 -0.37 -31.01
CA THR A 602 -18.47 1.01 -31.50
C THR A 602 -17.09 1.31 -32.04
N ASP A 603 -16.10 0.45 -31.74
CA ASP A 603 -14.66 0.72 -31.94
C ASP A 603 -14.17 2.02 -31.25
N GLU A 604 -14.89 2.49 -30.23
CA GLU A 604 -14.58 3.68 -29.44
C GLU A 604 -14.41 3.34 -27.96
N SER A 605 -13.56 4.12 -27.29
CA SER A 605 -13.38 3.96 -25.84
C SER A 605 -14.49 4.65 -25.06
N GLY A 606 -15.06 3.93 -24.08
CA GLY A 606 -16.07 4.47 -23.18
C GLY A 606 -17.44 4.76 -23.80
N ILE A 607 -17.68 4.32 -25.02
CA ILE A 607 -18.93 4.56 -25.78
C ILE A 607 -19.66 3.25 -26.05
N GLY A 608 -21.01 3.28 -25.95
CA GLY A 608 -21.88 2.14 -26.23
C GLY A 608 -23.22 2.56 -26.82
N ASN A 609 -23.98 1.58 -27.35
CA ASN A 609 -25.28 1.82 -27.90
C ASN A 609 -26.38 1.32 -26.94
N ASN A 610 -27.31 2.19 -26.60
CA ASN A 610 -28.43 1.88 -25.73
C ASN A 610 -29.52 1.14 -26.53
N LEU A 611 -29.73 -0.14 -26.26
CA LEU A 611 -30.74 -0.97 -26.95
C LEU A 611 -32.18 -0.63 -26.55
N LEU A 612 -32.39 0.19 -25.51
CA LEU A 612 -33.75 0.66 -25.15
C LEU A 612 -34.19 1.89 -25.93
N THR A 613 -33.23 2.80 -26.22
CA THR A 613 -33.53 4.09 -26.88
C THR A 613 -32.94 4.20 -28.28
N ASN A 614 -32.08 3.28 -28.70
CA ASN A 614 -31.28 3.31 -29.93
C ASN A 614 -30.35 4.52 -30.05
N GLU A 615 -29.88 5.06 -28.91
CA GLU A 615 -28.94 6.16 -28.83
C GLU A 615 -27.54 5.65 -28.51
N THR A 616 -26.51 6.33 -29.07
CA THR A 616 -25.13 6.13 -28.69
C THR A 616 -24.77 7.08 -27.54
N MET A 617 -24.21 6.56 -26.48
CA MET A 617 -23.87 7.34 -25.28
C MET A 617 -22.63 6.81 -24.56
N SER A 618 -22.19 7.49 -23.50
CA SER A 618 -21.11 6.97 -22.67
C SER A 618 -21.50 5.66 -21.97
N LEU A 619 -20.53 4.75 -21.76
CA LEU A 619 -20.81 3.49 -21.05
C LEU A 619 -21.31 3.70 -19.61
N PRO A 620 -20.82 4.71 -18.82
CA PRO A 620 -21.43 5.01 -17.53
C PRO A 620 -22.90 5.41 -17.62
N ASP A 621 -23.28 6.27 -18.58
CA ASP A 621 -24.66 6.68 -18.78
C ASP A 621 -25.53 5.53 -19.27
N LEU A 622 -24.98 4.66 -20.13
CA LEU A 622 -25.65 3.44 -20.58
C LEU A 622 -25.93 2.48 -19.41
N ALA A 623 -24.92 2.23 -18.55
CA ALA A 623 -25.09 1.39 -17.38
C ALA A 623 -26.10 1.98 -16.39
N LYS A 624 -26.09 3.31 -16.20
CA LYS A 624 -27.08 4.03 -15.40
C LYS A 624 -28.49 3.88 -15.99
N SER A 625 -28.66 4.08 -17.31
CA SER A 625 -29.95 3.91 -18.01
C SER A 625 -30.49 2.48 -17.83
N TYR A 626 -29.65 1.46 -17.95
CA TYR A 626 -30.08 0.07 -17.73
C TYR A 626 -30.47 -0.17 -16.27
N HIS A 627 -29.71 0.35 -15.31
CA HIS A 627 -30.02 0.25 -13.89
C HIS A 627 -31.38 0.89 -13.54
N GLU A 628 -31.63 2.12 -14.00
CA GLU A 628 -32.91 2.86 -13.78
C GLU A 628 -34.12 2.16 -14.42
N ASN A 629 -33.91 1.41 -15.50
CA ASN A 629 -34.94 0.62 -16.16
C ASN A 629 -34.98 -0.86 -15.71
N SER A 630 -34.27 -1.21 -14.62
CA SER A 630 -34.19 -2.57 -14.06
C SER A 630 -33.74 -3.63 -15.08
N VAL A 631 -32.86 -3.26 -16.01
CA VAL A 631 -32.28 -4.17 -17.00
C VAL A 631 -31.00 -4.80 -16.41
N ASN A 632 -31.05 -6.12 -16.24
CA ASN A 632 -29.86 -6.88 -15.88
C ASN A 632 -28.95 -7.09 -17.10
N TRP A 633 -27.64 -7.01 -16.91
CA TRP A 633 -26.71 -7.04 -18.01
C TRP A 633 -25.42 -7.85 -17.72
N VAL A 634 -24.74 -8.18 -18.81
CA VAL A 634 -23.48 -8.90 -18.84
C VAL A 634 -22.42 -8.05 -19.54
N ALA A 635 -21.17 -8.13 -19.05
CA ALA A 635 -20.02 -7.61 -19.73
C ALA A 635 -19.23 -8.75 -20.38
N ILE A 636 -18.76 -8.53 -21.60
CA ILE A 636 -17.90 -9.50 -22.32
C ILE A 636 -16.48 -8.94 -22.38
N GLY A 637 -15.49 -9.77 -22.04
CA GLY A 637 -14.09 -9.36 -22.00
C GLY A 637 -13.16 -10.24 -22.80
N ASP A 638 -11.97 -9.72 -23.10
CA ASP A 638 -10.88 -10.38 -23.79
C ASP A 638 -9.92 -11.04 -22.79
N GLU A 639 -8.64 -11.21 -23.15
CA GLU A 639 -7.62 -11.81 -22.32
C GLU A 639 -7.21 -10.92 -21.13
N ASN A 640 -6.94 -11.56 -20.00
CA ASN A 640 -6.44 -10.93 -18.78
C ASN A 640 -7.28 -9.73 -18.29
N TYR A 641 -8.60 -9.89 -18.34
CA TYR A 641 -9.57 -8.85 -17.97
C TYR A 641 -9.41 -8.44 -16.50
N GLY A 642 -9.30 -7.13 -16.27
CA GLY A 642 -9.13 -6.55 -14.93
C GLY A 642 -7.67 -6.55 -14.43
N GLU A 643 -6.68 -6.68 -15.33
CA GLU A 643 -5.26 -6.49 -14.99
C GLU A 643 -5.02 -5.11 -14.36
N GLY A 644 -4.09 -5.03 -13.41
CA GLY A 644 -3.68 -3.77 -12.78
C GLY A 644 -3.84 -3.75 -11.27
N SER A 645 -4.03 -2.56 -10.70
CA SER A 645 -4.16 -2.35 -9.26
C SER A 645 -5.40 -3.06 -8.69
N SER A 646 -5.30 -3.55 -7.45
CA SER A 646 -6.46 -4.06 -6.72
C SER A 646 -7.43 -2.91 -6.43
N ARG A 647 -8.52 -2.87 -7.20
CA ARG A 647 -9.59 -1.86 -7.04
C ARG A 647 -10.92 -2.55 -6.86
N GLU A 648 -11.43 -2.51 -5.66
CA GLU A 648 -12.77 -3.00 -5.32
C GLU A 648 -13.86 -2.30 -6.13
N HIS A 649 -13.70 -1.00 -6.40
CA HIS A 649 -14.63 -0.21 -7.22
C HIS A 649 -14.85 -0.80 -8.62
N ALA A 650 -13.80 -1.38 -9.23
CA ALA A 650 -13.93 -2.04 -10.54
C ALA A 650 -14.87 -3.27 -10.54
N ALA A 651 -15.22 -3.80 -9.36
CA ALA A 651 -16.23 -4.84 -9.20
C ALA A 651 -17.53 -4.29 -8.59
N MET A 652 -17.45 -3.33 -7.66
CA MET A 652 -18.61 -2.74 -7.00
C MET A 652 -19.48 -1.91 -7.97
N GLU A 653 -18.86 -1.08 -8.81
CA GLU A 653 -19.57 -0.23 -9.76
C GLU A 653 -20.38 -1.03 -10.78
N PRO A 654 -19.83 -2.07 -11.47
CA PRO A 654 -20.64 -2.94 -12.32
C PRO A 654 -21.80 -3.59 -11.56
N ARG A 655 -21.53 -4.13 -10.35
CA ARG A 655 -22.56 -4.76 -9.51
C ARG A 655 -23.68 -3.79 -9.17
N PHE A 656 -23.32 -2.60 -8.74
CA PHE A 656 -24.25 -1.53 -8.39
C PHE A 656 -25.11 -1.11 -9.59
N ARG A 657 -24.54 -1.05 -10.79
CA ARG A 657 -25.25 -0.69 -12.03
C ARG A 657 -25.99 -1.86 -12.68
N GLY A 658 -26.07 -3.03 -12.04
CA GLY A 658 -26.91 -4.15 -12.50
C GLY A 658 -26.19 -5.26 -13.26
N CYS A 659 -24.84 -5.28 -13.26
CA CYS A 659 -24.07 -6.41 -13.79
C CYS A 659 -24.34 -7.68 -12.99
N LYS A 660 -24.65 -8.78 -13.69
CA LYS A 660 -24.84 -10.10 -13.08
C LYS A 660 -23.73 -11.06 -13.42
N VAL A 661 -23.17 -10.94 -14.61
CA VAL A 661 -22.17 -11.88 -15.15
C VAL A 661 -21.08 -11.11 -15.89
N VAL A 662 -19.86 -11.56 -15.78
CA VAL A 662 -18.75 -11.13 -16.63
C VAL A 662 -18.18 -12.39 -17.31
N ILE A 663 -18.19 -12.42 -18.65
CA ILE A 663 -17.70 -13.56 -19.44
C ILE A 663 -16.47 -13.12 -20.23
N VAL A 664 -15.35 -13.79 -20.04
CA VAL A 664 -14.06 -13.37 -20.61
C VAL A 664 -13.25 -14.54 -21.18
N LYS A 665 -12.24 -14.26 -21.98
CA LYS A 665 -11.27 -15.29 -22.39
C LYS A 665 -10.35 -15.70 -21.24
N SER A 666 -9.95 -14.75 -20.37
CA SER A 666 -9.26 -14.99 -19.11
C SER A 666 -9.35 -13.77 -18.18
N PHE A 667 -9.32 -14.01 -16.87
CA PHE A 667 -9.30 -12.96 -15.84
C PHE A 667 -7.89 -12.69 -15.33
N ALA A 668 -7.66 -11.43 -14.93
CA ALA A 668 -6.69 -11.13 -13.90
C ALA A 668 -7.26 -11.57 -12.54
N ARG A 669 -6.51 -12.39 -11.80
CA ARG A 669 -7.01 -13.12 -10.65
C ARG A 669 -7.60 -12.22 -9.54
N ILE A 670 -6.92 -11.12 -9.19
CA ILE A 670 -7.39 -10.22 -8.12
C ILE A 670 -8.77 -9.65 -8.49
N HIS A 671 -8.96 -9.29 -9.76
CA HIS A 671 -10.24 -8.78 -10.22
C HIS A 671 -11.34 -9.85 -10.20
N GLU A 672 -11.02 -11.07 -10.62
CA GLU A 672 -11.93 -12.22 -10.50
C GLU A 672 -12.38 -12.46 -9.06
N ALA A 673 -11.43 -12.41 -8.10
CA ALA A 673 -11.73 -12.53 -6.68
C ALA A 673 -12.67 -11.41 -6.21
N ASN A 674 -12.42 -10.16 -6.65
CA ASN A 674 -13.29 -9.04 -6.31
C ASN A 674 -14.70 -9.18 -6.91
N LEU A 675 -14.85 -9.69 -8.13
CA LEU A 675 -16.16 -9.98 -8.73
C LEU A 675 -16.93 -11.00 -7.88
N LYS A 676 -16.28 -12.10 -7.47
CA LYS A 676 -16.87 -13.13 -6.59
C LYS A 676 -17.35 -12.57 -5.27
N LYS A 677 -16.53 -11.73 -4.61
CA LYS A 677 -16.86 -11.06 -3.35
C LYS A 677 -18.10 -10.16 -3.47
N GLN A 678 -18.27 -9.51 -4.62
CA GLN A 678 -19.42 -8.64 -4.89
C GLN A 678 -20.63 -9.38 -5.46
N GLY A 679 -20.59 -10.71 -5.56
CA GLY A 679 -21.71 -11.54 -6.05
C GLY A 679 -21.97 -11.43 -7.55
N ILE A 680 -20.96 -11.05 -8.35
CA ILE A 680 -20.98 -11.16 -9.80
C ILE A 680 -20.45 -12.55 -10.17
N LEU A 681 -21.09 -13.24 -11.10
CA LEU A 681 -20.65 -14.53 -11.61
C LEU A 681 -19.54 -14.35 -12.66
N PRO A 682 -18.28 -14.68 -12.35
CA PRO A 682 -17.21 -14.64 -13.33
C PRO A 682 -17.15 -15.96 -14.12
N LEU A 683 -17.22 -15.87 -15.44
CA LEU A 683 -17.15 -17.01 -16.35
C LEU A 683 -16.01 -16.83 -17.36
N THR A 684 -15.33 -17.93 -17.70
CA THR A 684 -14.36 -17.96 -18.80
C THR A 684 -14.87 -18.83 -19.93
N PHE A 685 -14.66 -18.42 -21.18
CA PHE A 685 -14.97 -19.24 -22.32
C PHE A 685 -14.18 -20.56 -22.28
N ASP A 686 -14.85 -21.69 -22.46
CA ASP A 686 -14.20 -23.00 -22.64
C ASP A 686 -13.44 -23.01 -23.98
N ASN A 687 -14.10 -22.54 -25.04
CA ASN A 687 -13.44 -22.23 -26.31
C ASN A 687 -13.36 -20.71 -26.49
N LYS A 688 -12.16 -20.15 -26.51
CA LYS A 688 -11.94 -18.69 -26.62
C LYS A 688 -12.51 -18.06 -27.89
N GLU A 689 -12.70 -18.85 -28.96
CA GLU A 689 -13.31 -18.36 -30.20
C GLU A 689 -14.81 -18.08 -30.06
N ASP A 690 -15.47 -18.63 -29.03
CA ASP A 690 -16.86 -18.33 -28.73
C ASP A 690 -17.10 -16.87 -28.39
N TYR A 691 -16.07 -16.14 -27.97
CA TYR A 691 -16.09 -14.69 -27.85
C TYR A 691 -16.61 -14.01 -29.13
N ASN A 692 -16.23 -14.53 -30.32
CA ASN A 692 -16.62 -13.97 -31.60
C ASN A 692 -18.11 -14.23 -31.96
N LEU A 693 -18.74 -15.19 -31.31
CA LEU A 693 -20.15 -15.54 -31.56
C LEU A 693 -21.11 -14.53 -30.93
N ILE A 694 -20.69 -13.71 -29.96
CA ILE A 694 -21.55 -12.81 -29.20
C ILE A 694 -21.59 -11.42 -29.84
N ASN A 695 -22.81 -10.99 -30.24
CA ASN A 695 -23.11 -9.67 -30.79
C ASN A 695 -23.88 -8.82 -29.81
N GLN A 696 -23.93 -7.50 -29.99
CA GLN A 696 -24.53 -6.57 -29.05
C GLN A 696 -26.05 -6.82 -28.83
N GLU A 697 -26.77 -7.15 -29.88
CA GLU A 697 -28.24 -7.34 -29.86
C GLU A 697 -28.66 -8.71 -29.30
N ASP A 698 -27.70 -9.60 -29.05
CA ASP A 698 -28.00 -10.93 -28.50
C ASP A 698 -28.52 -10.84 -27.06
N LYS A 699 -29.30 -11.84 -26.65
CA LYS A 699 -29.71 -12.04 -25.26
C LYS A 699 -29.03 -13.29 -24.70
N LEU A 700 -28.46 -13.19 -23.51
CA LEU A 700 -27.76 -14.30 -22.88
C LEU A 700 -28.55 -14.84 -21.69
N THR A 701 -28.71 -16.15 -21.65
CA THR A 701 -29.31 -16.87 -20.52
C THR A 701 -28.29 -17.84 -19.94
N ILE A 702 -28.01 -17.68 -18.65
CA ILE A 702 -27.07 -18.54 -17.91
C ILE A 702 -27.87 -19.70 -17.32
N GLN A 703 -27.55 -20.92 -17.75
CA GLN A 703 -28.31 -22.11 -17.35
C GLN A 703 -27.87 -22.59 -15.96
N ASP A 704 -28.84 -23.16 -15.24
CA ASP A 704 -28.63 -23.93 -14.01
C ASP A 704 -27.88 -23.17 -12.88
N THR A 705 -28.02 -21.85 -12.83
CA THR A 705 -27.38 -21.00 -11.81
C THR A 705 -27.75 -21.35 -10.36
N PRO A 706 -28.94 -21.92 -10.02
CA PRO A 706 -29.22 -22.39 -8.67
C PRO A 706 -28.36 -23.57 -8.23
N ASN A 707 -27.90 -24.40 -9.17
CA ASN A 707 -27.20 -25.64 -8.95
C ASN A 707 -25.68 -25.56 -9.33
N LEU A 708 -25.06 -24.42 -9.14
CA LEU A 708 -23.62 -24.26 -9.33
C LEU A 708 -22.87 -25.21 -8.38
N GLU A 709 -21.85 -25.89 -8.91
CA GLU A 709 -20.95 -26.77 -8.18
C GLU A 709 -19.50 -26.49 -8.60
N PRO A 710 -18.51 -26.56 -7.69
CA PRO A 710 -17.10 -26.37 -8.06
C PRO A 710 -16.69 -27.22 -9.28
N ASP A 711 -15.85 -26.67 -10.13
CA ASP A 711 -15.29 -27.32 -11.34
C ASP A 711 -16.33 -27.77 -12.38
N LYS A 712 -17.61 -27.42 -12.24
CA LYS A 712 -18.66 -27.77 -13.18
C LYS A 712 -18.84 -26.67 -14.23
N GLN A 713 -18.92 -27.07 -15.50
CA GLN A 713 -19.16 -26.12 -16.59
C GLN A 713 -20.58 -25.52 -16.52
N VAL A 714 -20.68 -24.26 -16.91
CA VAL A 714 -21.93 -23.52 -17.02
C VAL A 714 -22.25 -23.31 -18.50
N ILE A 715 -23.48 -23.63 -18.90
CA ILE A 715 -23.97 -23.41 -20.28
C ILE A 715 -24.53 -22.00 -20.38
N VAL A 716 -24.11 -21.27 -21.38
CA VAL A 716 -24.65 -19.95 -21.74
C VAL A 716 -25.40 -20.09 -23.07
N ASN A 717 -26.69 -19.84 -23.05
CA ASN A 717 -27.51 -19.80 -24.26
C ASN A 717 -27.54 -18.38 -24.80
N ILE A 718 -27.22 -18.24 -26.08
CA ILE A 718 -27.22 -16.99 -26.84
C ILE A 718 -28.44 -17.03 -27.76
N GLU A 719 -29.37 -16.14 -27.53
CA GLU A 719 -30.52 -15.91 -28.41
C GLU A 719 -30.22 -14.77 -29.38
N LYS A 720 -30.24 -15.07 -30.65
CA LYS A 720 -30.00 -14.10 -31.73
C LYS A 720 -31.26 -13.31 -32.06
N PRO A 721 -31.15 -12.07 -32.61
CA PRO A 721 -32.31 -11.29 -33.04
C PRO A 721 -33.21 -11.98 -34.07
N ASP A 722 -32.67 -12.91 -34.84
CA ASP A 722 -33.40 -13.71 -35.84
C ASP A 722 -34.11 -14.95 -35.25
N GLY A 723 -34.04 -15.14 -33.92
CA GLY A 723 -34.60 -16.26 -33.19
C GLY A 723 -33.73 -17.53 -33.19
N ASN A 724 -32.54 -17.51 -33.77
CA ASN A 724 -31.59 -18.61 -33.67
C ASN A 724 -30.98 -18.70 -32.25
N HIS A 725 -30.75 -19.92 -31.77
CA HIS A 725 -30.13 -20.19 -30.49
C HIS A 725 -28.78 -20.88 -30.65
N ILE A 726 -27.78 -20.40 -29.92
CA ILE A 726 -26.45 -20.99 -29.84
C ILE A 726 -26.14 -21.26 -28.37
N SER A 727 -25.65 -22.46 -28.04
CA SER A 727 -25.23 -22.79 -26.69
C SER A 727 -23.69 -22.86 -26.65
N ILE A 728 -23.06 -22.16 -25.75
CA ILE A 728 -21.64 -22.21 -25.50
C ILE A 728 -21.34 -22.74 -24.09
N LYS A 729 -20.17 -23.33 -23.92
CA LYS A 729 -19.69 -23.79 -22.62
C LYS A 729 -18.79 -22.74 -21.99
N THR A 730 -18.96 -22.54 -20.70
CA THR A 730 -18.09 -21.66 -19.91
C THR A 730 -17.63 -22.38 -18.64
N ASN A 731 -16.52 -21.94 -18.08
CA ASN A 731 -15.95 -22.45 -16.84
C ASN A 731 -16.03 -21.36 -15.77
N HIS A 732 -16.07 -21.76 -14.50
CA HIS A 732 -15.89 -20.87 -13.36
C HIS A 732 -14.93 -21.49 -12.34
N SER A 733 -14.40 -20.67 -11.45
CA SER A 733 -13.46 -21.07 -10.39
C SER A 733 -14.03 -20.80 -8.97
N LEU A 734 -15.38 -20.85 -8.83
CA LEU A 734 -16.02 -20.69 -7.53
C LEU A 734 -15.82 -21.95 -6.68
N SER A 735 -15.34 -21.76 -5.44
CA SER A 735 -15.37 -22.79 -4.41
C SER A 735 -16.79 -22.94 -3.81
N ASP A 736 -17.02 -24.00 -3.00
CA ASP A 736 -18.29 -24.15 -2.28
C ASP A 736 -18.66 -22.92 -1.45
N GLU A 737 -17.66 -22.36 -0.72
CA GLU A 737 -17.85 -21.15 0.08
C GLU A 737 -18.21 -19.93 -0.81
N GLN A 738 -17.55 -19.77 -1.96
CA GLN A 738 -17.82 -18.66 -2.88
C GLN A 738 -19.19 -18.80 -3.58
N ILE A 739 -19.68 -20.00 -3.78
CA ILE A 739 -21.05 -20.26 -4.24
C ILE A 739 -22.07 -19.80 -3.19
N THR A 740 -21.77 -19.95 -1.89
CA THR A 740 -22.66 -19.41 -0.85
C THR A 740 -22.67 -17.88 -0.84
N TRP A 741 -21.52 -17.24 -1.06
CA TRP A 741 -21.47 -15.77 -1.24
C TRP A 741 -22.30 -15.29 -2.42
N PHE A 742 -22.18 -15.96 -3.56
CA PHE A 742 -22.97 -15.67 -4.76
C PHE A 742 -24.47 -15.76 -4.48
N LYS A 743 -24.91 -16.81 -3.76
CA LYS A 743 -26.32 -16.99 -3.37
C LYS A 743 -26.79 -15.93 -2.37
N ALA A 744 -25.96 -15.51 -1.46
CA ALA A 744 -26.27 -14.43 -0.50
C ALA A 744 -26.27 -13.03 -1.15
N GLY A 745 -25.77 -12.89 -2.39
CA GLY A 745 -25.65 -11.64 -3.13
C GLY A 745 -24.30 -10.93 -3.00
N SER A 746 -23.53 -11.24 -1.96
CA SER A 746 -22.13 -10.85 -1.75
C SER A 746 -21.52 -11.63 -0.58
N ALA A 747 -20.19 -11.60 -0.45
CA ALA A 747 -19.48 -12.17 0.70
C ALA A 747 -19.92 -11.51 2.03
N LEU A 748 -20.09 -10.19 2.04
CA LEU A 748 -20.52 -9.45 3.24
C LEU A 748 -21.96 -9.75 3.63
N ASN A 749 -22.86 -9.92 2.67
CA ASN A 749 -24.21 -10.39 2.95
C ASN A 749 -24.23 -11.78 3.59
N TYR A 750 -23.36 -12.68 3.12
CA TYR A 750 -23.22 -14.01 3.69
C TYR A 750 -22.78 -13.93 5.18
N ILE A 751 -21.78 -13.10 5.48
CA ILE A 751 -21.32 -12.89 6.86
C ILE A 751 -22.45 -12.32 7.73
N LYS A 752 -23.20 -11.35 7.23
CA LYS A 752 -24.33 -10.75 7.96
C LYS A 752 -25.39 -11.79 8.36
N SER A 753 -25.57 -12.83 7.55
CA SER A 753 -26.61 -13.85 7.77
C SER A 753 -26.13 -15.06 8.60
N HIS A 754 -24.84 -15.17 8.92
CA HIS A 754 -24.24 -16.27 9.66
C HIS A 754 -23.41 -15.79 10.86
#